data_e31f99e15f2f91209ed7365d5ee98764
#
_entry.id   e31f99e15f2f91209ed7365d5ee98764
#
_cell.length_a   1.000
_cell.length_b   1.000
_cell.length_c   1.000
_cell.angle_alpha   90.00
_cell.angle_beta   90.00
_cell.angle_gamma   90.00
#
_symmetry.space_group_name_H-M   'P 1'
#
loop_
_entity.id
_entity.type
_entity.pdbx_description
1 polymer ?
#
loop_
_entity_poly.entity_id
_entity_poly.type
_entity_poly.pdbx_seq_one_letter_code
_entity_poly.pdbx_strand_id
1 'polypeptide(L)'
;MTKINNTLLTVILVSAVSYGQDEIRKLSNGFSSIPGDNRMQFSLVNYEIEDITIDGQTFKKPVVPFGGLKSEVGEPTLPTITTFYQVAPNKSYTINVNVTSSEWIDNIDILPHQTWDSESDEVNTLFKRNIELYTSDMKYPENQGEVSNTFVFRDLPVVKASITPFKYYPLSRRLEVITSADIELIEVEDVDPVHIPNRISRVFEPLYEALVVNYNRSTNDDDYQKPSILYILPNNSSNLMANLDILFDWRHRCGYVVNYVSTSTTGNSSSSIKNYISNAYSSWDDPPEYVALVGDANGSYSIPTYFESFSSYNGEGDHPYSQLVGNDVLPEVLIGRLSFSSTTELATIINKTVQYESNPYLSQNWFHSASMVGDASTSGISCIITSENIKELMEYHGYDDVRTIYNSPFPSQMVADLNAGLTFFNYRGYYGVSGFNSGNINSLSNGFKLPIATVITCGTGSFSSGTALSETFVRAGTPTQPKGAVASVGTATIGTHTMFNNAVDMGFYYGVFVDKMETAGAALARGKLNLYLNYPDNPNNYVTIFTHWNNLIGDPALQMWTDVPQSFTVNHENSISSGTNYIDVEVLDYFNEPVEGAFVTILKGNDVIFESDYTNIYGRVTLSVTSASSGGAYLTVLKRNFVPYQGQFQIIDQSVNVNSVEGAYSIDDDMNGSSSGNDNGLIDGGETIELTIPIYNYGTDDAEGVYCKLLGGDGFINYSID
;
A
#
# COMPACT_ATOMS: atom_id res chain seq x y z
N MET A 1 14.42 16.03 42.10
CA MET A 1 14.29 15.15 40.92
C MET A 1 13.04 15.63 40.21
N THR A 2 13.21 16.45 39.22
CA THR A 2 12.09 17.04 38.49
C THR A 2 11.71 16.09 37.36
N LYS A 3 10.50 15.56 37.40
CA LYS A 3 9.97 14.73 36.31
C LYS A 3 9.99 15.55 35.02
N ILE A 4 10.68 15.08 34.00
CA ILE A 4 10.50 15.59 32.64
C ILE A 4 9.11 15.11 32.25
N ASN A 5 8.14 16.01 32.20
CA ASN A 5 6.83 15.69 31.64
C ASN A 5 7.01 15.51 30.12
N ASN A 6 7.04 14.28 29.67
CA ASN A 6 7.16 13.91 28.25
C ASN A 6 5.87 14.19 27.46
N THR A 7 5.22 15.33 27.69
CA THR A 7 4.08 15.79 26.85
C THR A 7 4.51 16.18 25.44
N LEU A 8 5.69 15.73 25.03
CA LEU A 8 6.51 16.42 24.03
C LEU A 8 6.52 15.84 22.62
N LEU A 9 5.85 14.76 22.34
CA LEU A 9 6.16 14.08 21.07
C LEU A 9 5.00 13.95 20.08
N THR A 10 3.88 14.65 20.25
CA THR A 10 2.71 14.20 19.50
C THR A 10 1.79 15.28 18.93
N VAL A 11 2.28 16.47 18.66
CA VAL A 11 1.48 17.49 17.96
C VAL A 11 1.92 17.60 16.50
N ILE A 12 1.92 16.51 15.77
CA ILE A 12 2.30 16.57 14.35
C ILE A 12 1.09 16.46 13.39
N LEU A 13 -0.12 16.17 13.86
CA LEU A 13 -1.25 15.88 12.97
C LEU A 13 -2.55 16.64 13.24
N VAL A 14 -2.62 17.53 14.22
CA VAL A 14 -3.90 18.07 14.69
C VAL A 14 -4.52 19.17 13.80
N SER A 15 -3.79 19.79 12.88
CA SER A 15 -4.35 20.90 12.09
C SER A 15 -4.85 20.54 10.68
N ALA A 16 -4.68 19.28 10.23
CA ALA A 16 -5.00 18.90 8.85
C ALA A 16 -6.44 18.37 8.64
N VAL A 17 -7.18 18.09 9.70
CA VAL A 17 -8.46 17.37 9.61
C VAL A 17 -9.67 18.23 9.19
N SER A 18 -9.53 19.55 9.13
CA SER A 18 -10.66 20.46 8.84
C SER A 18 -10.83 20.88 7.37
N TYR A 19 -10.04 20.36 6.44
CA TYR A 19 -10.07 20.76 5.03
C TYR A 19 -10.23 19.57 4.08
N GLY A 20 -10.95 19.74 2.98
CA GLY A 20 -11.14 18.71 1.93
C GLY A 20 -9.79 18.25 1.33
N GLN A 21 -9.72 17.04 0.78
CA GLN A 21 -8.45 16.43 0.32
C GLN A 21 -7.62 17.32 -0.61
N ASP A 22 -8.26 18.05 -1.53
CA ASP A 22 -7.57 18.98 -2.43
C ASP A 22 -7.12 20.26 -1.72
N GLU A 23 -7.81 20.68 -0.65
CA GLU A 23 -7.42 21.82 0.18
C GLU A 23 -6.33 21.43 1.19
N ILE A 24 -6.33 20.20 1.72
CA ILE A 24 -5.25 19.68 2.57
C ILE A 24 -3.94 19.62 1.79
N ARG A 25 -3.96 19.12 0.54
CA ARG A 25 -2.75 19.14 -0.33
C ARG A 25 -2.31 20.55 -0.70
N LYS A 26 -3.23 21.48 -0.88
CA LYS A 26 -2.92 22.91 -1.20
C LYS A 26 -2.44 23.73 0.00
N LEU A 27 -2.78 23.31 1.22
CA LEU A 27 -2.37 23.98 2.48
C LEU A 27 -1.29 23.19 3.23
N SER A 28 -0.78 22.08 2.68
CA SER A 28 0.26 21.28 3.33
C SER A 28 1.63 21.89 3.13
N ASN A 29 2.44 21.83 4.19
CA ASN A 29 3.87 22.03 4.07
C ASN A 29 4.45 20.94 3.16
N GLY A 30 5.33 21.28 2.24
CA GLY A 30 5.97 20.26 1.43
C GLY A 30 6.44 20.73 0.06
N PHE A 31 6.66 19.73 -0.76
CA PHE A 31 7.18 19.91 -2.10
C PHE A 31 6.07 19.89 -3.13
N SER A 32 6.27 20.62 -4.21
CA SER A 32 5.50 20.50 -5.45
C SER A 32 6.47 20.42 -6.64
N SER A 33 6.20 19.55 -7.60
CA SER A 33 7.06 19.39 -8.78
C SER A 33 6.81 20.51 -9.81
N ILE A 34 7.86 20.80 -10.60
CA ILE A 34 7.75 21.63 -11.80
C ILE A 34 7.81 20.68 -12.99
N PRO A 35 6.77 20.57 -13.81
CA PRO A 35 6.74 19.61 -14.93
C PRO A 35 7.91 19.80 -15.90
N GLY A 36 8.57 18.70 -16.28
CA GLY A 36 9.63 18.68 -17.29
C GLY A 36 11.01 19.12 -16.81
N ASP A 37 11.22 19.38 -15.52
CA ASP A 37 12.48 19.83 -14.94
C ASP A 37 12.83 19.03 -13.70
N ASN A 38 14.11 18.80 -13.42
CA ASN A 38 14.58 18.22 -12.15
C ASN A 38 14.46 19.26 -11.00
N ARG A 39 13.32 19.95 -10.93
CA ARG A 39 13.03 21.03 -10.00
C ARG A 39 11.76 20.82 -9.21
N MET A 40 11.77 21.31 -8.00
CA MET A 40 10.60 21.38 -7.11
C MET A 40 10.57 22.71 -6.40
N GLN A 41 9.36 23.11 -6.01
CA GLN A 41 9.16 24.20 -5.07
C GLN A 41 8.86 23.63 -3.69
N PHE A 42 9.43 24.23 -2.68
CA PHE A 42 9.13 23.96 -1.28
C PHE A 42 8.36 25.13 -0.68
N SER A 43 7.33 24.82 0.10
CA SER A 43 6.54 25.80 0.86
C SER A 43 6.34 25.31 2.29
N LEU A 44 6.62 26.17 3.26
CA LEU A 44 6.30 26.00 4.68
C LEU A 44 5.13 26.93 5.01
N VAL A 45 3.92 26.36 5.05
CA VAL A 45 2.68 27.14 5.27
C VAL A 45 2.33 27.21 6.74
N ASN A 46 2.51 26.10 7.47
CA ASN A 46 2.16 25.99 8.88
C ASN A 46 3.33 25.44 9.68
N TYR A 47 3.66 26.10 10.76
CA TYR A 47 4.58 25.62 11.80
C TYR A 47 4.22 26.25 13.14
N GLU A 48 4.66 25.64 14.22
CA GLU A 48 4.51 26.15 15.59
C GLU A 48 5.85 26.16 16.30
N ILE A 49 5.99 27.02 17.31
CA ILE A 49 7.16 27.06 18.19
C ILE A 49 6.68 26.76 19.62
N GLU A 50 6.90 25.54 20.07
CA GLU A 50 6.51 25.08 21.41
C GLU A 50 7.51 25.52 22.48
N ASP A 51 7.00 25.80 23.67
CA ASP A 51 7.78 26.08 24.88
C ASP A 51 7.99 24.80 25.69
N ILE A 52 9.25 24.41 25.86
CA ILE A 52 9.65 23.24 26.61
C ILE A 52 10.51 23.62 27.79
N THR A 53 10.10 23.30 28.99
CA THR A 53 10.87 23.61 30.22
C THR A 53 11.51 22.36 30.78
N ILE A 54 12.85 22.35 30.84
CA ILE A 54 13.68 21.29 31.42
C ILE A 54 14.55 21.91 32.52
N ASP A 55 14.50 21.39 33.73
CA ASP A 55 15.28 21.87 34.89
C ASP A 55 15.19 23.38 35.13
N GLY A 56 14.01 23.97 34.87
CA GLY A 56 13.77 25.40 35.05
C GLY A 56 14.29 26.27 33.91
N GLN A 57 14.90 25.73 32.88
CA GLN A 57 15.26 26.44 31.65
C GLN A 57 14.20 26.18 30.57
N THR A 58 13.69 27.24 29.93
CA THR A 58 12.75 27.14 28.81
C THR A 58 13.49 27.15 27.49
N PHE A 59 13.26 26.14 26.70
CA PHE A 59 13.72 25.98 25.31
C PHE A 59 12.55 26.15 24.35
N LYS A 60 12.86 26.40 23.10
CA LYS A 60 11.93 26.47 22.00
C LYS A 60 12.11 25.26 21.09
N LYS A 61 11.00 24.65 20.66
CA LYS A 61 10.98 23.52 19.74
C LYS A 61 10.10 23.86 18.54
N PRO A 62 10.67 24.02 17.33
CA PRO A 62 9.89 24.11 16.11
C PRO A 62 9.16 22.78 15.86
N VAL A 63 7.89 22.87 15.45
CA VAL A 63 7.04 21.73 15.09
C VAL A 63 6.41 22.05 13.72
N VAL A 64 6.41 21.06 12.84
CA VAL A 64 5.85 21.17 11.50
C VAL A 64 4.95 19.94 11.26
N PRO A 65 3.71 20.13 10.82
CA PRO A 65 2.87 19.02 10.39
C PRO A 65 3.58 18.17 9.33
N PHE A 66 3.54 16.84 9.50
CA PHE A 66 4.26 15.87 8.65
C PHE A 66 5.79 16.03 8.62
N GLY A 67 6.36 16.79 9.53
CA GLY A 67 7.80 16.95 9.67
C GLY A 67 8.43 15.76 10.39
N GLY A 68 9.50 15.23 9.82
CA GLY A 68 10.37 14.24 10.43
C GLY A 68 11.49 14.87 11.24
N LEU A 69 12.47 14.08 11.65
CA LEU A 69 13.59 14.53 12.46
C LEU A 69 14.91 13.89 12.02
N LYS A 70 15.93 14.73 11.89
CA LYS A 70 17.30 14.34 11.52
C LYS A 70 18.36 14.63 12.61
N SER A 71 18.01 15.37 13.65
CA SER A 71 18.99 15.87 14.63
C SER A 71 19.69 14.76 15.41
N GLU A 72 21.00 14.91 15.58
CA GLU A 72 21.80 14.10 16.48
C GLU A 72 21.59 14.49 17.95
N VAL A 73 21.88 13.55 18.85
CA VAL A 73 21.72 13.80 20.30
C VAL A 73 22.60 14.96 20.78
N GLY A 74 21.97 15.95 21.36
CA GLY A 74 22.61 17.18 21.84
C GLY A 74 22.62 18.32 20.84
N GLU A 75 22.25 18.10 19.60
CA GLU A 75 22.11 19.13 18.55
C GLU A 75 20.71 19.74 18.54
N PRO A 76 20.51 20.92 17.91
CA PRO A 76 19.20 21.58 17.87
C PRO A 76 18.13 20.69 17.22
N THR A 77 17.00 20.51 17.88
CA THR A 77 15.85 19.76 17.35
C THR A 77 15.14 20.58 16.28
N LEU A 78 15.41 20.28 15.01
CA LEU A 78 14.82 20.97 13.86
C LEU A 78 14.05 19.97 12.98
N PRO A 79 12.78 20.26 12.66
CA PRO A 79 12.00 19.41 11.77
C PRO A 79 12.57 19.36 10.36
N THR A 80 12.46 18.20 9.72
CA THR A 80 12.85 17.95 8.33
C THR A 80 11.65 17.42 7.56
N ILE A 81 11.46 17.89 6.33
CA ILE A 81 10.41 17.39 5.43
C ILE A 81 11.10 16.60 4.32
N THR A 82 10.60 15.40 4.09
CA THR A 82 11.19 14.43 3.17
C THR A 82 10.16 13.93 2.17
N THR A 83 10.57 13.75 0.93
CA THR A 83 9.76 13.18 -0.16
C THR A 83 10.62 12.30 -1.06
N PHE A 84 9.99 11.46 -1.90
CA PHE A 84 10.65 10.84 -3.03
C PHE A 84 10.47 11.69 -4.29
N TYR A 85 11.44 11.60 -5.16
CA TYR A 85 11.45 12.27 -6.47
C TYR A 85 11.90 11.27 -7.53
N GLN A 86 11.10 11.07 -8.58
CA GLN A 86 11.43 10.21 -9.71
C GLN A 86 12.58 10.80 -10.51
N VAL A 87 13.56 9.97 -10.86
CA VAL A 87 14.80 10.36 -11.54
C VAL A 87 15.19 9.36 -12.63
N ALA A 88 16.23 9.68 -13.41
CA ALA A 88 16.81 8.72 -14.34
C ALA A 88 17.53 7.57 -13.59
N PRO A 89 17.40 6.30 -14.05
CA PRO A 89 17.90 5.13 -13.33
C PRO A 89 19.43 4.98 -13.31
N ASN A 90 20.14 5.75 -14.12
CA ASN A 90 21.57 5.64 -14.31
C ASN A 90 22.34 6.92 -13.92
N LYS A 91 21.75 7.76 -13.07
CA LYS A 91 22.35 9.02 -12.63
C LYS A 91 22.43 9.11 -11.11
N SER A 92 23.45 9.82 -10.63
CA SER A 92 23.52 10.33 -9.27
C SER A 92 23.19 11.82 -9.24
N TYR A 93 22.75 12.31 -8.10
CA TYR A 93 22.24 13.69 -7.94
C TYR A 93 22.84 14.39 -6.74
N THR A 94 22.99 15.71 -6.86
CA THR A 94 23.13 16.62 -5.72
C THR A 94 21.93 17.54 -5.66
N ILE A 95 21.73 18.20 -4.50
CA ILE A 95 20.60 19.09 -4.27
C ILE A 95 21.09 20.51 -4.06
N ASN A 96 20.46 21.46 -4.73
CA ASN A 96 20.66 22.88 -4.50
C ASN A 96 19.36 23.49 -3.98
N VAL A 97 19.43 24.22 -2.85
CA VAL A 97 18.28 24.88 -2.22
C VAL A 97 18.47 26.40 -2.33
N ASN A 98 17.67 27.02 -3.15
CA ASN A 98 17.65 28.47 -3.33
C ASN A 98 16.47 29.07 -2.55
N VAL A 99 16.76 29.68 -1.39
CA VAL A 99 15.75 30.31 -0.52
C VAL A 99 15.13 31.52 -1.21
N THR A 100 13.82 31.50 -1.44
CA THR A 100 13.06 32.57 -2.07
C THR A 100 12.35 33.47 -1.06
N SER A 101 12.00 32.92 0.12
CA SER A 101 11.38 33.67 1.21
C SER A 101 11.78 33.07 2.56
N SER A 102 12.09 33.94 3.52
CA SER A 102 12.34 33.50 4.91
C SER A 102 11.90 34.58 5.90
N GLU A 103 11.72 34.23 7.16
CA GLU A 103 11.46 35.11 8.28
C GLU A 103 12.39 34.77 9.45
N TRP A 104 12.54 35.73 10.39
CA TRP A 104 13.49 35.61 11.48
C TRP A 104 12.82 35.67 12.83
N ILE A 105 13.26 34.81 13.73
CA ILE A 105 12.85 34.79 15.14
C ILE A 105 14.09 35.05 15.99
N ASP A 106 14.05 36.12 16.77
CA ASP A 106 15.15 36.52 17.64
C ASP A 106 14.96 36.01 19.08
N ASN A 107 16.06 35.93 19.84
CA ASN A 107 16.10 35.52 21.24
C ASN A 107 15.56 34.12 21.51
N ILE A 108 15.81 33.18 20.57
CA ILE A 108 15.37 31.78 20.63
C ILE A 108 16.51 30.86 21.08
N ASP A 109 16.25 29.96 21.99
CA ASP A 109 17.15 28.88 22.39
C ASP A 109 16.49 27.55 22.04
N ILE A 110 16.97 26.89 20.96
CA ILE A 110 16.36 25.68 20.44
C ILE A 110 16.67 24.51 21.37
N LEU A 111 15.67 23.67 21.62
CA LEU A 111 15.81 22.45 22.41
C LEU A 111 16.85 21.52 21.79
N PRO A 112 17.90 21.11 22.53
CA PRO A 112 18.77 20.05 22.08
C PRO A 112 18.04 18.73 21.98
N HIS A 113 18.24 18.00 20.89
CA HIS A 113 17.69 16.67 20.74
C HIS A 113 18.21 15.74 21.84
N GLN A 114 17.30 15.04 22.49
CA GLN A 114 17.63 14.07 23.55
C GLN A 114 17.63 12.65 22.98
N THR A 115 18.13 11.70 23.75
CA THR A 115 18.12 10.28 23.37
C THR A 115 16.68 9.82 23.12
N TRP A 116 16.54 8.89 22.15
CA TRP A 116 15.29 8.20 21.86
C TRP A 116 14.95 7.22 22.98
N ASP A 117 14.57 7.75 24.15
CA ASP A 117 14.25 6.93 25.30
C ASP A 117 12.78 6.48 25.25
N SER A 118 12.49 5.36 25.93
CA SER A 118 11.11 4.96 26.19
C SER A 118 10.38 6.05 26.93
N GLU A 119 9.10 6.29 26.62
CA GLU A 119 8.22 7.19 27.38
C GLU A 119 7.93 6.70 28.79
N SER A 120 8.47 5.54 29.21
CA SER A 120 8.30 4.99 30.54
C SER A 120 9.02 5.82 31.60
N ASP A 121 8.39 5.95 32.77
CA ASP A 121 8.79 6.82 33.90
C ASP A 121 10.19 6.55 34.52
N GLU A 122 10.93 5.54 34.07
CA GLU A 122 12.14 5.05 34.73
C GLU A 122 13.47 5.44 34.05
N VAL A 123 13.45 6.21 32.98
CA VAL A 123 14.69 6.56 32.28
C VAL A 123 15.27 7.87 32.82
N ASN A 124 16.33 7.73 33.60
CA ASN A 124 17.09 8.82 34.17
C ASN A 124 18.24 9.20 33.21
N THR A 125 17.93 9.75 32.02
CA THR A 125 18.96 10.25 31.12
C THR A 125 19.41 11.65 31.51
N LEU A 126 20.72 11.83 31.54
CA LEU A 126 21.29 13.17 31.72
C LEU A 126 20.96 14.02 30.50
N PHE A 127 20.47 15.24 30.71
CA PHE A 127 20.26 16.21 29.64
C PHE A 127 21.54 16.44 28.85
N LYS A 128 21.51 16.23 27.55
CA LYS A 128 22.64 16.37 26.65
C LYS A 128 22.47 17.63 25.80
N ARG A 129 23.57 18.37 25.69
CA ARG A 129 23.68 19.55 24.84
C ARG A 129 25.07 19.60 24.24
N ASN A 130 25.18 19.72 22.94
CA ASN A 130 26.44 19.92 22.25
C ASN A 130 26.94 21.36 22.52
N ILE A 131 27.77 21.52 23.55
CA ILE A 131 28.23 22.83 24.01
C ILE A 131 29.05 23.54 22.92
N GLU A 132 29.86 22.81 22.17
CA GLU A 132 30.68 23.36 21.07
C GLU A 132 29.77 24.01 20.02
N LEU A 133 28.75 23.31 19.55
CA LEU A 133 27.78 23.85 18.60
C LEU A 133 27.01 25.04 19.15
N TYR A 134 26.46 24.93 20.36
CA TYR A 134 25.63 25.98 20.97
C TYR A 134 26.39 27.25 21.37
N THR A 135 27.70 27.16 21.39
CA THR A 135 28.58 28.36 21.66
C THR A 135 29.36 28.80 20.43
N SER A 136 29.13 28.16 19.28
CA SER A 136 29.78 28.48 18.01
C SER A 136 28.99 29.56 17.24
N ASP A 137 29.70 30.21 16.29
CA ASP A 137 29.09 31.13 15.33
C ASP A 137 28.61 30.40 14.05
N MET A 138 28.66 29.07 14.04
CA MET A 138 28.22 28.26 12.91
C MET A 138 26.71 28.17 12.87
N LYS A 139 26.14 28.21 11.66
CA LYS A 139 24.72 27.92 11.44
C LYS A 139 24.46 26.41 11.52
N TYR A 140 23.30 26.02 12.01
CA TYR A 140 22.88 24.63 12.04
C TYR A 140 21.46 24.47 11.41
N PRO A 141 21.22 23.49 10.53
CA PRO A 141 22.21 22.60 9.93
C PRO A 141 23.12 23.36 8.94
N GLU A 142 24.26 22.76 8.62
CA GLU A 142 25.20 23.33 7.64
C GLU A 142 24.53 23.40 6.25
N ASN A 143 23.91 22.30 5.83
CA ASN A 143 23.13 22.20 4.60
C ASN A 143 21.63 22.11 4.90
N GLN A 144 20.82 22.87 4.16
CA GLN A 144 19.37 22.86 4.29
C GLN A 144 18.72 21.70 3.53
N GLY A 145 19.33 21.21 2.48
CA GLY A 145 18.82 20.13 1.65
C GLY A 145 19.79 18.98 1.56
N GLU A 146 19.26 17.77 1.44
CA GLU A 146 20.01 16.54 1.20
C GLU A 146 19.27 15.65 0.22
N VAL A 147 20.02 14.88 -0.58
CA VAL A 147 19.49 13.90 -1.51
C VAL A 147 20.24 12.57 -1.35
N SER A 148 19.52 11.47 -1.42
CA SER A 148 20.10 10.12 -1.37
C SER A 148 20.70 9.70 -2.70
N ASN A 149 21.38 8.55 -2.70
CA ASN A 149 21.60 7.79 -3.93
C ASN A 149 20.26 7.41 -4.57
N THR A 150 20.31 7.05 -5.87
CA THR A 150 19.14 6.52 -6.58
C THR A 150 18.79 5.14 -6.06
N PHE A 151 17.54 4.96 -5.68
CA PHE A 151 16.92 3.70 -5.26
C PHE A 151 15.93 3.23 -6.34
N VAL A 152 15.48 1.99 -6.24
CA VAL A 152 14.33 1.48 -6.98
C VAL A 152 13.17 1.31 -6.03
N PHE A 153 12.06 1.94 -6.34
CA PHE A 153 10.79 1.68 -5.71
C PHE A 153 9.98 0.81 -6.67
N ARG A 154 10.18 -0.49 -6.60
CA ARG A 154 9.70 -1.52 -7.51
C ARG A 154 10.09 -1.26 -8.99
N ASP A 155 9.28 -0.52 -9.75
CA ASP A 155 9.51 -0.20 -11.16
C ASP A 155 9.81 1.30 -11.39
N LEU A 156 10.00 2.06 -10.31
CA LEU A 156 10.23 3.50 -10.34
C LEU A 156 11.59 3.86 -9.73
N PRO A 157 12.54 4.41 -10.49
CA PRO A 157 13.78 4.92 -9.94
C PRO A 157 13.53 6.26 -9.23
N VAL A 158 13.93 6.34 -7.97
CA VAL A 158 13.70 7.50 -7.12
C VAL A 158 14.92 7.90 -6.32
N VAL A 159 14.99 9.17 -5.95
CA VAL A 159 15.84 9.66 -4.86
C VAL A 159 14.97 10.12 -3.70
N LYS A 160 15.49 10.04 -2.49
CA LYS A 160 14.91 10.65 -1.31
C LYS A 160 15.49 12.06 -1.17
N ALA A 161 14.64 13.08 -1.25
CA ALA A 161 15.00 14.49 -1.07
C ALA A 161 14.45 15.01 0.25
N SER A 162 15.29 15.66 1.05
CA SER A 162 14.93 16.22 2.35
C SER A 162 15.30 17.68 2.43
N ILE A 163 14.48 18.49 3.11
CA ILE A 163 14.78 19.87 3.47
C ILE A 163 14.53 20.09 4.96
N THR A 164 15.49 20.76 5.63
CA THR A 164 15.29 21.32 6.97
C THR A 164 14.99 22.83 6.83
N PRO A 165 13.71 23.24 6.93
CA PRO A 165 13.32 24.62 6.63
C PRO A 165 13.65 25.60 7.76
N PHE A 166 14.50 25.21 8.68
CA PHE A 166 14.95 26.01 9.82
C PHE A 166 16.48 26.09 9.82
N LYS A 167 17.01 27.28 10.04
CA LYS A 167 18.43 27.52 10.16
C LYS A 167 18.70 28.26 11.46
N TYR A 168 19.30 27.59 12.41
CA TYR A 168 19.57 28.11 13.73
C TYR A 168 21.00 28.68 13.81
N TYR A 169 21.13 29.86 14.43
CA TYR A 169 22.39 30.56 14.73
C TYR A 169 22.56 30.60 16.24
N PRO A 170 23.25 29.64 16.84
CA PRO A 170 23.26 29.47 18.29
C PRO A 170 23.82 30.66 19.08
N LEU A 171 24.97 31.19 18.66
CA LEU A 171 25.63 32.30 19.37
C LEU A 171 24.76 33.57 19.38
N SER A 172 24.12 33.87 18.26
CA SER A 172 23.22 35.03 18.15
C SER A 172 21.81 34.76 18.64
N ARG A 173 21.48 33.48 18.96
CA ARG A 173 20.15 33.00 19.37
C ARG A 173 19.04 33.42 18.39
N ARG A 174 19.30 33.23 17.10
CA ARG A 174 18.37 33.54 16.01
C ARG A 174 18.01 32.29 15.22
N LEU A 175 16.77 32.26 14.80
CA LEU A 175 16.25 31.20 13.91
C LEU A 175 15.78 31.88 12.61
N GLU A 176 16.32 31.45 11.47
CA GLU A 176 15.76 31.73 10.17
C GLU A 176 14.79 30.61 9.81
N VAL A 177 13.54 30.98 9.53
CA VAL A 177 12.49 30.07 9.07
C VAL A 177 12.33 30.27 7.57
N ILE A 178 12.67 29.25 6.79
CA ILE A 178 12.54 29.24 5.33
C ILE A 178 11.09 28.94 4.99
N THR A 179 10.35 29.94 4.53
CA THR A 179 8.94 29.81 4.17
C THR A 179 8.74 29.38 2.72
N SER A 180 9.74 29.62 1.85
CA SER A 180 9.72 29.15 0.46
C SER A 180 11.13 28.99 -0.09
N ALA A 181 11.33 27.96 -0.92
CA ALA A 181 12.57 27.72 -1.64
C ALA A 181 12.32 27.03 -2.99
N ASP A 182 13.16 27.37 -3.97
CA ASP A 182 13.30 26.61 -5.20
C ASP A 182 14.39 25.54 -5.00
N ILE A 183 14.09 24.33 -5.31
CA ILE A 183 14.98 23.17 -5.15
C ILE A 183 15.28 22.58 -6.51
N GLU A 184 16.56 22.36 -6.78
CA GLU A 184 17.05 21.79 -8.02
C GLU A 184 17.87 20.53 -7.73
N LEU A 185 17.54 19.42 -8.37
CA LEU A 185 18.34 18.20 -8.41
C LEU A 185 19.29 18.27 -9.59
N ILE A 186 20.58 18.35 -9.30
CA ILE A 186 21.64 18.51 -10.30
C ILE A 186 22.26 17.14 -10.55
N GLU A 187 22.25 16.68 -11.80
CA GLU A 187 22.96 15.46 -12.21
C GLU A 187 24.47 15.64 -12.03
N VAL A 188 25.11 14.65 -11.42
CA VAL A 188 26.55 14.68 -11.13
C VAL A 188 27.32 13.76 -12.05
N GLU A 189 26.98 12.48 -12.04
CA GLU A 189 27.70 11.45 -12.79
C GLU A 189 26.79 10.30 -13.21
N ASP A 190 27.25 9.54 -14.22
CA ASP A 190 26.63 8.29 -14.59
C ASP A 190 27.00 7.21 -13.57
N VAL A 191 25.99 6.45 -13.14
CA VAL A 191 26.15 5.26 -12.28
C VAL A 191 25.66 4.03 -13.03
N ASP A 192 26.03 2.85 -12.55
CA ASP A 192 25.49 1.61 -13.11
C ASP A 192 23.95 1.63 -12.98
N PRO A 193 23.21 1.36 -14.08
CA PRO A 193 21.77 1.41 -14.04
C PRO A 193 21.20 0.35 -13.12
N VAL A 194 20.25 0.75 -12.29
CA VAL A 194 19.49 -0.18 -11.46
C VAL A 194 18.54 -1.02 -12.33
N HIS A 195 18.33 -2.28 -11.95
CA HIS A 195 17.37 -3.15 -12.63
C HIS A 195 15.94 -2.67 -12.37
N ILE A 196 15.19 -2.51 -13.44
CA ILE A 196 13.76 -2.15 -13.41
C ILE A 196 13.02 -3.19 -14.26
N PRO A 197 11.89 -3.76 -13.80
CA PRO A 197 11.05 -4.64 -14.60
C PRO A 197 10.59 -3.97 -15.92
N ASN A 198 10.39 -4.77 -16.95
CA ASN A 198 9.94 -4.26 -18.24
C ASN A 198 8.47 -3.80 -18.24
N ARG A 199 7.66 -4.36 -17.32
CA ARG A 199 6.26 -4.00 -17.14
C ARG A 199 6.05 -3.30 -15.80
N ILE A 200 5.10 -2.39 -15.78
CA ILE A 200 4.77 -1.55 -14.63
C ILE A 200 3.65 -2.14 -13.79
N SER A 201 3.68 -1.83 -12.50
CA SER A 201 2.71 -2.32 -11.53
C SER A 201 1.63 -1.27 -11.24
N ARG A 202 0.39 -1.61 -11.55
CA ARG A 202 -0.75 -0.78 -11.16
C ARG A 202 -1.02 -0.84 -9.65
N VAL A 203 -0.63 -1.94 -9.00
CA VAL A 203 -0.77 -2.12 -7.54
C VAL A 203 0.09 -1.14 -6.73
N PHE A 204 1.24 -0.73 -7.27
CA PHE A 204 2.14 0.21 -6.61
C PHE A 204 1.83 1.68 -6.91
N GLU A 205 1.00 2.00 -7.89
CA GLU A 205 0.68 3.38 -8.25
C GLU A 205 0.14 4.22 -7.10
N PRO A 206 -0.78 3.76 -6.24
CA PRO A 206 -1.24 4.55 -5.11
C PRO A 206 -0.10 4.95 -4.16
N LEU A 207 0.95 4.09 -4.01
CA LEU A 207 2.14 4.43 -3.23
C LEU A 207 2.99 5.50 -3.93
N TYR A 208 3.11 5.46 -5.27
CA TYR A 208 3.84 6.47 -6.02
C TYR A 208 3.12 7.82 -6.00
N GLU A 209 1.81 7.83 -6.25
CA GLU A 209 0.97 9.04 -6.18
C GLU A 209 1.02 9.71 -4.82
N ALA A 210 1.08 8.92 -3.75
CA ALA A 210 1.13 9.41 -2.38
C ALA A 210 2.50 9.98 -1.99
N LEU A 211 3.61 9.38 -2.47
CA LEU A 211 4.94 9.55 -1.89
C LEU A 211 5.97 10.17 -2.84
N VAL A 212 5.72 10.16 -4.15
CA VAL A 212 6.66 10.67 -5.16
C VAL A 212 6.12 11.97 -5.75
N VAL A 213 6.75 13.09 -5.42
CA VAL A 213 6.19 14.43 -5.67
C VAL A 213 6.01 14.78 -7.15
N ASN A 214 6.84 14.21 -8.03
CA ASN A 214 6.76 14.42 -9.47
C ASN A 214 6.20 13.22 -10.22
N TYR A 215 5.57 12.29 -9.52
CA TYR A 215 4.95 11.14 -10.17
C TYR A 215 3.89 11.63 -11.17
N ASN A 216 4.13 11.32 -12.41
CA ASN A 216 3.21 11.59 -13.50
C ASN A 216 3.53 10.59 -14.63
N ARG A 217 2.86 9.46 -14.60
CA ARG A 217 3.03 8.43 -15.62
C ARG A 217 1.84 8.50 -16.57
N SER A 218 2.08 8.97 -17.77
CA SER A 218 1.15 8.77 -18.89
C SER A 218 1.53 7.44 -19.55
N THR A 219 0.77 6.40 -19.27
CA THR A 219 1.00 5.05 -19.79
C THR A 219 -0.22 4.56 -20.55
N ASN A 220 0.01 3.73 -21.56
CA ASN A 220 -1.07 2.96 -22.15
C ASN A 220 -1.40 1.77 -21.24
N ASP A 221 -2.64 1.30 -21.26
CA ASP A 221 -3.06 0.15 -20.44
C ASP A 221 -2.24 -1.11 -20.75
N ASP A 222 -1.75 -1.26 -21.98
CA ASP A 222 -0.90 -2.37 -22.43
C ASP A 222 0.50 -2.40 -21.77
N ASP A 223 0.95 -1.30 -21.15
CA ASP A 223 2.23 -1.23 -20.46
C ASP A 223 2.18 -1.85 -19.05
N TYR A 224 0.98 -2.03 -18.50
CA TYR A 224 0.81 -2.63 -17.19
C TYR A 224 0.85 -4.15 -17.24
N GLN A 225 1.45 -4.76 -16.21
CA GLN A 225 1.32 -6.19 -15.98
C GLN A 225 -0.08 -6.54 -15.45
N LYS A 226 -0.48 -7.80 -15.61
CA LYS A 226 -1.64 -8.33 -14.87
C LYS A 226 -1.31 -8.39 -13.36
N PRO A 227 -2.25 -8.12 -12.46
CA PRO A 227 -2.03 -8.32 -11.03
C PRO A 227 -1.48 -9.72 -10.75
N SER A 228 -0.44 -9.84 -9.94
CA SER A 228 0.24 -11.11 -9.75
C SER A 228 0.59 -11.39 -8.30
N ILE A 229 0.43 -12.65 -7.90
CA ILE A 229 0.74 -13.12 -6.55
C ILE A 229 1.52 -14.43 -6.58
N LEU A 230 2.56 -14.51 -5.74
CA LEU A 230 3.37 -15.71 -5.53
C LEU A 230 3.17 -16.25 -4.12
N TYR A 231 2.69 -17.49 -4.02
CA TYR A 231 2.55 -18.22 -2.77
C TYR A 231 3.77 -19.13 -2.55
N ILE A 232 4.48 -18.96 -1.43
CA ILE A 232 5.57 -19.81 -1.00
C ILE A 232 5.02 -20.86 -0.03
N LEU A 233 5.03 -22.12 -0.44
CA LEU A 233 4.45 -23.23 0.31
C LEU A 233 5.52 -24.02 1.06
N PRO A 234 5.20 -24.66 2.21
CA PRO A 234 6.12 -25.58 2.87
C PRO A 234 6.35 -26.84 2.01
N ASN A 235 7.45 -27.55 2.26
CA ASN A 235 7.83 -28.75 1.48
C ASN A 235 6.81 -29.89 1.53
N ASN A 236 5.97 -29.94 2.56
CA ASN A 236 4.92 -30.95 2.77
C ASN A 236 3.51 -30.41 2.44
N SER A 237 3.40 -29.58 1.39
CA SER A 237 2.17 -28.86 1.03
C SER A 237 1.08 -29.69 0.37
N SER A 238 1.32 -30.94 -0.01
CA SER A 238 0.35 -31.73 -0.77
C SER A 238 -1.03 -31.91 -0.09
N ASN A 239 -1.08 -31.94 1.23
CA ASN A 239 -2.32 -32.02 2.01
C ASN A 239 -2.97 -30.64 2.25
N LEU A 240 -2.35 -29.55 1.80
CA LEU A 240 -2.85 -28.19 1.93
C LEU A 240 -3.62 -27.76 0.68
N MET A 241 -3.33 -28.37 -0.49
CA MET A 241 -3.81 -27.92 -1.79
C MET A 241 -5.34 -27.82 -1.86
N ALA A 242 -6.07 -28.79 -1.31
CA ALA A 242 -7.54 -28.75 -1.31
C ALA A 242 -8.15 -27.50 -0.63
N ASN A 243 -7.42 -26.90 0.32
CA ASN A 243 -7.81 -25.63 0.92
C ASN A 243 -7.28 -24.45 0.10
N LEU A 244 -6.02 -24.55 -0.34
CA LEU A 244 -5.36 -23.45 -1.08
C LEU A 244 -6.04 -23.22 -2.44
N ASP A 245 -6.50 -24.25 -3.12
CA ASP A 245 -7.21 -24.16 -4.40
C ASP A 245 -8.43 -23.22 -4.30
N ILE A 246 -9.11 -23.15 -3.14
CA ILE A 246 -10.23 -22.23 -2.92
C ILE A 246 -9.76 -20.77 -2.98
N LEU A 247 -8.61 -20.47 -2.38
CA LEU A 247 -8.02 -19.13 -2.40
C LEU A 247 -7.43 -18.82 -3.79
N PHE A 248 -6.75 -19.78 -4.40
CA PHE A 248 -6.15 -19.64 -5.72
C PHE A 248 -7.21 -19.40 -6.79
N ASP A 249 -8.29 -20.18 -6.79
CA ASP A 249 -9.43 -19.97 -7.69
C ASP A 249 -10.06 -18.59 -7.49
N TRP A 250 -10.20 -18.15 -6.23
CA TRP A 250 -10.74 -16.82 -5.96
C TRP A 250 -9.83 -15.72 -6.51
N ARG A 251 -8.53 -15.77 -6.21
CA ARG A 251 -7.56 -14.81 -6.73
C ARG A 251 -7.52 -14.80 -8.26
N HIS A 252 -7.56 -15.98 -8.89
CA HIS A 252 -7.55 -16.11 -10.34
C HIS A 252 -8.81 -15.51 -10.97
N ARG A 253 -10.00 -15.76 -10.41
CA ARG A 253 -11.24 -15.09 -10.85
C ARG A 253 -11.20 -13.57 -10.66
N CYS A 254 -10.46 -13.09 -9.68
CA CYS A 254 -10.22 -11.68 -9.46
C CYS A 254 -9.17 -11.08 -10.42
N GLY A 255 -8.68 -11.82 -11.41
CA GLY A 255 -7.74 -11.34 -12.42
C GLY A 255 -6.27 -11.46 -12.06
N TYR A 256 -5.93 -12.12 -10.96
CA TYR A 256 -4.54 -12.33 -10.58
C TYR A 256 -3.89 -13.48 -11.33
N VAL A 257 -2.67 -13.26 -11.83
CA VAL A 257 -1.75 -14.35 -12.20
C VAL A 257 -1.30 -15.00 -10.89
N VAL A 258 -1.79 -16.23 -10.64
CA VAL A 258 -1.54 -16.96 -9.40
C VAL A 258 -0.43 -17.97 -9.60
N ASN A 259 0.70 -17.75 -8.94
CA ASN A 259 1.84 -18.66 -8.93
C ASN A 259 2.05 -19.23 -7.53
N TYR A 260 2.48 -20.49 -7.43
CA TYR A 260 2.89 -21.08 -6.17
C TYR A 260 4.10 -22.00 -6.34
N VAL A 261 4.91 -22.06 -5.31
CA VAL A 261 6.12 -22.89 -5.27
C VAL A 261 6.36 -23.40 -3.86
N SER A 262 6.81 -24.63 -3.72
CA SER A 262 7.17 -25.17 -2.40
C SER A 262 8.66 -24.95 -2.07
N THR A 263 8.98 -24.98 -0.77
CA THR A 263 10.36 -24.91 -0.29
C THR A 263 11.20 -26.11 -0.67
N SER A 264 10.63 -27.17 -1.22
CA SER A 264 11.38 -28.24 -1.89
C SER A 264 12.05 -27.76 -3.18
N THR A 265 11.52 -26.74 -3.84
CA THR A 265 12.06 -26.13 -5.06
C THR A 265 12.91 -24.89 -4.76
N THR A 266 12.40 -23.96 -3.92
CA THR A 266 13.14 -22.73 -3.60
C THR A 266 14.36 -23.00 -2.70
N GLY A 267 14.39 -24.14 -1.97
CA GLY A 267 15.22 -24.34 -0.79
C GLY A 267 14.53 -23.83 0.47
N ASN A 268 14.96 -24.37 1.63
CA ASN A 268 14.32 -24.14 2.93
C ASN A 268 15.15 -23.19 3.83
N SER A 269 15.73 -22.14 3.26
CA SER A 269 16.35 -21.04 4.00
C SER A 269 15.74 -19.71 3.57
N SER A 270 15.75 -18.73 4.47
CA SER A 270 15.25 -17.38 4.13
C SER A 270 15.97 -16.80 2.91
N SER A 271 17.28 -16.97 2.81
CA SER A 271 18.05 -16.49 1.66
C SER A 271 17.71 -17.21 0.35
N SER A 272 17.48 -18.54 0.37
CA SER A 272 17.11 -19.26 -0.85
C SER A 272 15.72 -18.90 -1.35
N ILE A 273 14.76 -18.69 -0.44
CA ILE A 273 13.42 -18.21 -0.78
C ILE A 273 13.49 -16.78 -1.36
N LYS A 274 14.23 -15.88 -0.70
CA LYS A 274 14.45 -14.51 -1.22
C LYS A 274 15.06 -14.52 -2.62
N ASN A 275 16.06 -15.36 -2.86
CA ASN A 275 16.68 -15.49 -4.18
C ASN A 275 15.67 -15.96 -5.25
N TYR A 276 14.75 -16.86 -4.88
CA TYR A 276 13.69 -17.29 -5.79
C TYR A 276 12.74 -16.14 -6.12
N ILE A 277 12.31 -15.37 -5.11
CA ILE A 277 11.44 -14.18 -5.29
C ILE A 277 12.15 -13.15 -6.15
N SER A 278 13.44 -12.88 -5.90
CA SER A 278 14.24 -11.95 -6.71
C SER A 278 14.38 -12.39 -8.16
N ASN A 279 14.55 -13.69 -8.41
CA ASN A 279 14.57 -14.22 -9.76
C ASN A 279 13.21 -14.09 -10.46
N ALA A 280 12.11 -14.35 -9.74
CA ALA A 280 10.75 -14.17 -10.27
C ALA A 280 10.50 -12.69 -10.63
N TYR A 281 10.86 -11.78 -9.72
CA TYR A 281 10.78 -10.34 -9.95
C TYR A 281 11.56 -9.88 -11.18
N SER A 282 12.74 -10.45 -11.43
CA SER A 282 13.64 -10.00 -12.49
C SER A 282 13.37 -10.64 -13.86
N SER A 283 12.65 -11.78 -13.92
CA SER A 283 12.64 -12.61 -15.14
C SER A 283 11.24 -13.03 -15.61
N TRP A 284 10.19 -12.87 -14.79
CA TRP A 284 8.84 -13.23 -15.23
C TRP A 284 8.21 -12.09 -16.06
N ASP A 285 7.30 -12.44 -16.96
CA ASP A 285 6.55 -11.48 -17.74
C ASP A 285 5.60 -10.64 -16.87
N ASP A 286 4.94 -11.29 -15.89
CA ASP A 286 4.17 -10.64 -14.82
C ASP A 286 4.88 -10.91 -13.47
N PRO A 287 5.87 -10.07 -13.07
CA PRO A 287 6.60 -10.25 -11.83
C PRO A 287 5.67 -10.18 -10.61
N PRO A 288 5.90 -10.96 -9.54
CA PRO A 288 5.01 -10.94 -8.38
C PRO A 288 4.92 -9.54 -7.77
N GLU A 289 3.71 -9.05 -7.59
CA GLU A 289 3.41 -7.82 -6.85
C GLU A 289 3.17 -8.13 -5.38
N TYR A 290 2.62 -9.32 -5.13
CA TYR A 290 2.37 -9.83 -3.79
C TYR A 290 3.13 -11.14 -3.58
N VAL A 291 3.64 -11.32 -2.37
CA VAL A 291 4.24 -12.59 -1.92
C VAL A 291 3.57 -13.01 -0.62
N ALA A 292 2.95 -14.20 -0.61
CA ALA A 292 2.34 -14.77 0.56
C ALA A 292 3.14 -15.99 1.05
N LEU A 293 3.66 -15.93 2.28
CA LEU A 293 4.34 -17.02 2.93
C LEU A 293 3.30 -17.94 3.59
N VAL A 294 3.07 -19.12 3.04
CA VAL A 294 2.02 -20.04 3.48
C VAL A 294 2.56 -20.99 4.53
N GLY A 295 2.51 -20.59 5.79
CA GLY A 295 3.01 -21.35 6.92
C GLY A 295 3.48 -20.48 8.07
N ASP A 296 3.60 -21.08 9.24
CA ASP A 296 4.22 -20.50 10.41
C ASP A 296 5.75 -20.37 10.21
N ALA A 297 6.47 -19.67 11.08
CA ALA A 297 7.93 -19.70 11.08
C ALA A 297 8.49 -20.93 11.84
N ASN A 298 7.64 -21.67 12.51
CA ASN A 298 7.97 -22.89 13.26
C ASN A 298 6.99 -24.02 12.96
N GLY A 299 7.24 -25.21 13.54
CA GLY A 299 6.34 -26.36 13.42
C GLY A 299 6.43 -27.13 12.10
N SER A 300 5.38 -27.87 11.78
CA SER A 300 5.38 -28.83 10.67
C SER A 300 5.23 -28.17 9.30
N TYR A 301 4.64 -26.98 9.24
CA TYR A 301 4.40 -26.22 8.00
C TYR A 301 5.23 -24.94 8.01
N SER A 302 6.49 -25.04 8.41
CA SER A 302 7.33 -23.86 8.58
C SER A 302 7.84 -23.28 7.26
N ILE A 303 7.76 -21.96 7.17
CA ILE A 303 8.47 -21.10 6.20
C ILE A 303 9.43 -20.23 7.00
N PRO A 304 10.76 -20.30 6.76
CA PRO A 304 11.74 -19.49 7.48
C PRO A 304 11.43 -18.00 7.44
N THR A 305 11.92 -17.27 8.43
CA THR A 305 11.87 -15.81 8.52
C THR A 305 13.26 -15.24 8.74
N TYR A 306 13.40 -13.93 8.64
CA TYR A 306 14.63 -13.23 9.00
C TYR A 306 14.59 -12.77 10.46
N PHE A 307 15.75 -12.44 11.00
CA PHE A 307 15.88 -11.88 12.34
C PHE A 307 16.75 -10.63 12.30
N GLU A 308 16.31 -9.61 13.03
CA GLU A 308 17.07 -8.37 13.25
C GLU A 308 17.26 -8.17 14.75
N SER A 309 18.48 -7.76 15.12
CA SER A 309 18.84 -7.60 16.53
C SER A 309 19.08 -6.15 16.87
N PHE A 310 18.54 -5.71 17.99
CA PHE A 310 18.79 -4.40 18.55
C PHE A 310 18.94 -4.50 20.07
N SER A 311 20.03 -3.95 20.59
CA SER A 311 20.39 -4.06 22.01
C SER A 311 20.50 -5.54 22.42
N SER A 312 19.66 -6.02 23.33
CA SER A 312 19.64 -7.44 23.75
C SER A 312 18.46 -8.20 23.14
N TYR A 313 17.70 -7.59 22.24
CA TYR A 313 16.49 -8.13 21.66
C TYR A 313 16.73 -8.63 20.25
N ASN A 314 16.09 -9.72 19.90
CA ASN A 314 16.14 -10.32 18.57
C ASN A 314 14.72 -10.59 18.11
N GLY A 315 14.29 -9.92 17.05
CA GLY A 315 12.95 -10.01 16.53
C GLY A 315 12.91 -10.52 15.10
N GLU A 316 11.92 -11.33 14.81
CA GLU A 316 11.66 -11.87 13.49
C GLU A 316 10.91 -10.87 12.60
N GLY A 317 11.07 -11.06 11.27
CA GLY A 317 10.31 -10.29 10.28
C GLY A 317 10.49 -10.78 8.86
N ASP A 318 9.43 -10.57 8.09
CA ASP A 318 9.35 -11.02 6.71
C ASP A 318 9.65 -9.90 5.70
N HIS A 319 9.79 -8.65 6.14
CA HIS A 319 10.10 -7.52 5.25
C HIS A 319 11.34 -7.73 4.37
N PRO A 320 12.45 -8.36 4.81
CA PRO A 320 13.60 -8.60 3.95
C PRO A 320 13.32 -9.45 2.69
N TYR A 321 12.22 -10.19 2.66
CA TYR A 321 11.76 -10.87 1.44
C TYR A 321 11.24 -9.90 0.37
N SER A 322 10.85 -8.69 0.75
CA SER A 322 10.37 -7.65 -0.16
C SER A 322 11.48 -6.74 -0.70
N GLN A 323 12.66 -6.73 -0.09
CA GLN A 323 13.80 -5.91 -0.47
C GLN A 323 14.65 -6.66 -1.50
N LEU A 324 14.31 -6.56 -2.78
CA LEU A 324 14.91 -7.37 -3.84
C LEU A 324 16.00 -6.65 -4.62
N VAL A 325 15.97 -5.33 -4.66
CA VAL A 325 16.93 -4.47 -5.37
C VAL A 325 17.57 -3.49 -4.38
N GLY A 326 18.86 -3.25 -4.55
CA GLY A 326 19.57 -2.29 -3.69
C GLY A 326 19.82 -2.78 -2.26
N ASN A 327 20.03 -1.84 -1.37
CA ASN A 327 20.24 -2.06 0.07
C ASN A 327 19.51 -0.97 0.87
N ASP A 328 18.23 -0.80 0.57
CA ASP A 328 17.36 0.19 1.20
C ASP A 328 16.14 -0.49 1.86
N VAL A 329 15.17 0.29 2.32
CA VAL A 329 13.97 -0.22 3.00
C VAL A 329 12.73 -0.26 2.08
N LEU A 330 12.88 0.13 0.82
CA LEU A 330 11.78 0.14 -0.14
C LEU A 330 11.40 -1.31 -0.53
N PRO A 331 10.12 -1.61 -0.63
CA PRO A 331 9.68 -2.93 -1.08
C PRO A 331 9.51 -2.98 -2.59
N GLU A 332 9.96 -4.07 -3.22
CA GLU A 332 9.63 -4.42 -4.60
C GLU A 332 8.41 -5.34 -4.70
N VAL A 333 8.03 -5.99 -3.59
CA VAL A 333 6.81 -6.80 -3.47
C VAL A 333 6.11 -6.52 -2.13
N LEU A 334 4.79 -6.66 -2.09
CA LEU A 334 4.01 -6.56 -0.87
C LEU A 334 3.93 -7.93 -0.20
N ILE A 335 4.35 -8.03 1.05
CA ILE A 335 4.56 -9.31 1.75
C ILE A 335 3.54 -9.52 2.88
N GLY A 336 3.06 -10.77 3.04
CA GLY A 336 2.26 -11.20 4.18
C GLY A 336 2.46 -12.69 4.47
N ARG A 337 2.01 -13.12 5.65
CA ARG A 337 2.16 -14.51 6.10
C ARG A 337 0.80 -15.13 6.45
N LEU A 338 0.40 -16.18 5.74
CA LEU A 338 -0.71 -17.05 6.12
C LEU A 338 -0.21 -18.05 7.17
N SER A 339 -0.16 -17.61 8.42
CA SER A 339 0.43 -18.38 9.50
C SER A 339 -0.57 -19.37 10.11
N PHE A 340 -0.23 -20.67 10.12
CA PHE A 340 -1.07 -21.73 10.68
C PHE A 340 -0.22 -22.90 11.18
N SER A 341 -0.76 -23.69 12.11
CA SER A 341 -0.14 -24.89 12.66
C SER A 341 -0.86 -26.20 12.24
N SER A 342 -2.07 -26.08 11.69
CA SER A 342 -2.90 -27.21 11.26
C SER A 342 -3.68 -26.89 9.97
N THR A 343 -4.09 -27.94 9.25
CA THR A 343 -4.92 -27.80 8.05
C THR A 343 -6.29 -27.17 8.35
N THR A 344 -6.81 -27.34 9.57
CA THR A 344 -8.06 -26.70 10.02
C THR A 344 -7.88 -25.20 10.20
N GLU A 345 -6.75 -24.75 10.76
CA GLU A 345 -6.45 -23.33 10.85
C GLU A 345 -6.27 -22.71 9.47
N LEU A 346 -5.54 -23.38 8.57
CA LEU A 346 -5.43 -22.92 7.17
C LEU A 346 -6.80 -22.77 6.51
N ALA A 347 -7.65 -23.80 6.63
CA ALA A 347 -9.02 -23.75 6.11
C ALA A 347 -9.83 -22.57 6.71
N THR A 348 -9.63 -22.28 7.99
CA THR A 348 -10.27 -21.14 8.67
C THR A 348 -9.79 -19.82 8.09
N ILE A 349 -8.49 -19.65 7.93
CA ILE A 349 -7.87 -18.43 7.36
C ILE A 349 -8.37 -18.19 5.94
N ILE A 350 -8.30 -19.22 5.09
CA ILE A 350 -8.75 -19.12 3.69
C ILE A 350 -10.23 -18.77 3.61
N ASN A 351 -11.07 -19.45 4.41
CA ASN A 351 -12.50 -19.16 4.40
C ASN A 351 -12.81 -17.73 4.90
N LYS A 352 -12.10 -17.24 5.92
CA LYS A 352 -12.21 -15.85 6.36
C LYS A 352 -11.88 -14.89 5.23
N THR A 353 -10.74 -15.07 4.57
CA THR A 353 -10.26 -14.21 3.48
C THR A 353 -11.25 -14.20 2.31
N VAL A 354 -11.61 -15.40 1.79
CA VAL A 354 -12.49 -15.50 0.64
C VAL A 354 -13.89 -14.98 0.93
N GLN A 355 -14.48 -15.33 2.08
CA GLN A 355 -15.82 -14.85 2.45
C GLN A 355 -15.85 -13.36 2.76
N TYR A 356 -14.81 -12.82 3.40
CA TYR A 356 -14.70 -11.39 3.67
C TYR A 356 -14.74 -10.57 2.39
N GLU A 357 -14.03 -11.00 1.34
CA GLU A 357 -13.97 -10.30 0.06
C GLU A 357 -15.20 -10.60 -0.82
N SER A 358 -15.51 -11.91 -1.04
CA SER A 358 -16.48 -12.34 -2.05
C SER A 358 -17.94 -12.24 -1.61
N ASN A 359 -18.19 -12.29 -0.30
CA ASN A 359 -19.55 -12.33 0.27
C ASN A 359 -19.57 -11.71 1.68
N PRO A 360 -19.32 -10.40 1.78
CA PRO A 360 -19.26 -9.70 3.07
C PRO A 360 -20.57 -9.82 3.85
N TYR A 361 -20.48 -9.82 5.17
CA TYR A 361 -21.64 -9.94 6.05
C TYR A 361 -22.42 -8.62 6.13
N LEU A 362 -23.45 -8.46 5.31
CA LEU A 362 -24.25 -7.23 5.18
C LEU A 362 -25.43 -7.11 6.16
N SER A 363 -25.72 -8.15 6.97
CA SER A 363 -26.94 -8.20 7.78
C SER A 363 -26.97 -7.22 8.95
N GLN A 364 -25.86 -6.60 9.29
CA GLN A 364 -25.73 -5.62 10.39
C GLN A 364 -24.83 -4.47 9.95
N ASN A 365 -25.08 -3.28 10.48
CA ASN A 365 -24.22 -2.14 10.24
C ASN A 365 -22.96 -2.24 11.12
N TRP A 366 -21.82 -2.58 10.54
CA TRP A 366 -20.52 -2.67 11.22
C TRP A 366 -19.37 -2.09 10.37
N PHE A 367 -19.67 -1.73 9.12
CA PHE A 367 -18.66 -1.24 8.17
C PHE A 367 -18.13 0.16 8.48
N HIS A 368 -18.86 0.95 9.28
CA HIS A 368 -18.40 2.26 9.79
C HIS A 368 -18.07 2.20 11.30
N SER A 369 -17.83 0.98 11.81
CA SER A 369 -17.47 0.79 13.22
C SER A 369 -15.99 0.43 13.36
N ALA A 370 -15.30 1.08 14.32
CA ALA A 370 -13.92 0.81 14.66
C ALA A 370 -13.70 0.94 16.17
N SER A 371 -12.62 0.36 16.70
CA SER A 371 -12.23 0.54 18.09
C SER A 371 -10.75 0.90 18.17
N MET A 372 -10.46 2.07 18.78
CA MET A 372 -9.14 2.64 18.99
C MET A 372 -8.76 2.52 20.46
N VAL A 373 -7.77 1.69 20.77
CA VAL A 373 -7.34 1.42 22.13
C VAL A 373 -5.98 2.04 22.38
N GLY A 374 -5.90 2.94 23.37
CA GLY A 374 -4.68 3.62 23.79
C GLY A 374 -4.41 3.42 25.27
N ASP A 375 -3.38 2.64 25.66
CA ASP A 375 -2.96 2.49 27.06
C ASP A 375 -1.69 3.31 27.33
N ALA A 376 -1.87 4.43 28.00
CA ALA A 376 -0.78 5.34 28.37
C ALA A 376 -0.07 4.94 29.68
N SER A 377 -0.51 3.90 30.38
CA SER A 377 -0.03 3.61 31.76
C SER A 377 1.47 3.32 31.84
N THR A 378 2.05 2.75 30.81
CA THR A 378 3.48 2.44 30.74
C THR A 378 4.16 3.02 29.50
N SER A 379 3.42 3.10 28.39
CA SER A 379 3.95 3.55 27.07
C SER A 379 3.84 5.04 26.83
N GLY A 380 3.18 5.78 27.73
CA GLY A 380 3.01 7.23 27.63
C GLY A 380 1.77 7.68 26.86
N ILE A 381 1.53 8.99 26.91
CA ILE A 381 0.31 9.62 26.39
C ILE A 381 0.23 9.54 24.85
N SER A 382 1.35 9.35 24.16
CA SER A 382 1.40 9.26 22.71
C SER A 382 0.54 8.11 22.15
N CYS A 383 0.34 7.04 22.90
CA CYS A 383 -0.56 5.94 22.51
C CYS A 383 -2.01 6.42 22.39
N ILE A 384 -2.47 7.26 23.30
CA ILE A 384 -3.83 7.85 23.26
C ILE A 384 -3.90 8.87 22.10
N ILE A 385 -2.90 9.72 21.95
CA ILE A 385 -2.88 10.74 20.90
C ILE A 385 -2.90 10.09 19.51
N THR A 386 -2.13 9.03 19.30
CA THR A 386 -2.17 8.23 18.07
C THR A 386 -3.58 7.68 17.81
N SER A 387 -4.22 7.11 18.82
CA SER A 387 -5.58 6.58 18.71
C SER A 387 -6.61 7.68 18.41
N GLU A 388 -6.52 8.85 19.04
CA GLU A 388 -7.40 10.00 18.75
C GLU A 388 -7.21 10.52 17.32
N ASN A 389 -5.97 10.67 16.86
CA ASN A 389 -5.70 11.12 15.48
C ASN A 389 -6.26 10.13 14.44
N ILE A 390 -6.13 8.82 14.67
CA ILE A 390 -6.71 7.80 13.79
C ILE A 390 -8.24 7.89 13.83
N LYS A 391 -8.83 8.06 15.01
CA LYS A 391 -10.29 8.25 15.15
C LYS A 391 -10.77 9.47 14.36
N GLU A 392 -10.15 10.64 14.55
CA GLU A 392 -10.51 11.86 13.84
C GLU A 392 -10.40 11.67 12.31
N LEU A 393 -9.35 10.98 11.86
CA LEU A 393 -9.17 10.63 10.46
C LEU A 393 -10.32 9.76 9.93
N MET A 394 -10.72 8.74 10.68
CA MET A 394 -11.80 7.83 10.30
C MET A 394 -13.17 8.55 10.29
N GLU A 395 -13.45 9.36 11.32
CA GLU A 395 -14.67 10.17 11.41
C GLU A 395 -14.78 11.17 10.25
N TYR A 396 -13.65 11.80 9.86
CA TYR A 396 -13.60 12.67 8.67
C TYR A 396 -13.96 11.91 7.38
N HIS A 397 -13.61 10.62 7.29
CA HIS A 397 -13.93 9.75 6.15
C HIS A 397 -15.25 8.98 6.30
N GLY A 398 -16.14 9.42 7.17
CA GLY A 398 -17.53 8.95 7.25
C GLY A 398 -17.79 7.84 8.26
N TYR A 399 -16.82 7.48 9.10
CA TYR A 399 -17.09 6.56 10.22
C TYR A 399 -17.90 7.25 11.30
N ASP A 400 -18.99 6.64 11.72
CA ASP A 400 -19.93 7.19 12.70
C ASP A 400 -19.92 6.46 14.05
N ASP A 401 -19.15 5.36 14.17
CA ASP A 401 -19.01 4.56 15.38
C ASP A 401 -17.54 4.22 15.67
N VAL A 402 -16.70 5.22 15.91
CA VAL A 402 -15.31 5.01 16.32
C VAL A 402 -15.19 5.07 17.83
N ARG A 403 -15.15 3.89 18.43
CA ARG A 403 -15.07 3.71 19.89
C ARG A 403 -13.65 3.88 20.38
N THR A 404 -13.50 4.39 21.62
CA THR A 404 -12.18 4.58 22.23
C THR A 404 -12.11 3.89 23.58
N ILE A 405 -10.98 3.25 23.89
CA ILE A 405 -10.72 2.58 25.15
C ILE A 405 -9.39 3.09 25.72
N TYR A 406 -9.45 3.97 26.71
CA TYR A 406 -8.26 4.59 27.33
C TYR A 406 -8.12 4.28 28.84
N ASN A 407 -9.07 3.54 29.39
CA ASN A 407 -9.09 3.21 30.80
C ASN A 407 -9.55 1.77 31.04
N SER A 408 -9.04 1.18 32.14
CA SER A 408 -9.48 -0.13 32.62
C SER A 408 -11.01 -0.18 32.89
N PRO A 409 -11.66 -1.32 32.65
CA PRO A 409 -11.08 -2.63 32.33
C PRO A 409 -10.91 -2.87 30.83
N PHE A 410 -9.68 -2.87 30.34
CA PHE A 410 -9.36 -3.00 28.91
C PHE A 410 -9.90 -4.29 28.26
N PRO A 411 -9.64 -5.53 28.78
CA PRO A 411 -10.00 -6.74 28.06
C PRO A 411 -11.49 -6.91 27.81
N SER A 412 -12.33 -6.56 28.78
CA SER A 412 -13.79 -6.72 28.66
C SER A 412 -14.39 -5.74 27.64
N GLN A 413 -13.85 -4.53 27.56
CA GLN A 413 -14.28 -3.52 26.59
C GLN A 413 -13.86 -3.94 25.17
N MET A 414 -12.59 -4.35 24.97
CA MET A 414 -12.12 -4.87 23.69
C MET A 414 -12.93 -6.09 23.20
N VAL A 415 -13.26 -7.04 24.10
CA VAL A 415 -14.12 -8.19 23.75
C VAL A 415 -15.52 -7.72 23.35
N ALA A 416 -16.09 -6.74 24.05
CA ALA A 416 -17.42 -6.21 23.72
C ALA A 416 -17.43 -5.55 22.34
N ASP A 417 -16.44 -4.70 22.04
CA ASP A 417 -16.33 -4.01 20.78
C ASP A 417 -16.11 -4.98 19.60
N LEU A 418 -15.17 -5.91 19.74
CA LEU A 418 -14.91 -6.95 18.75
C LEU A 418 -16.15 -7.80 18.46
N ASN A 419 -16.92 -8.19 19.49
CA ASN A 419 -18.16 -8.96 19.32
C ASN A 419 -19.28 -8.17 18.64
N ALA A 420 -19.32 -6.86 18.83
CA ALA A 420 -20.28 -6.00 18.13
C ALA A 420 -20.02 -5.97 16.61
N GLY A 421 -18.77 -6.14 16.19
CA GLY A 421 -18.31 -6.09 14.80
C GLY A 421 -17.62 -4.76 14.51
N LEU A 422 -16.49 -4.84 13.85
CA LEU A 422 -15.62 -3.72 13.52
C LEU A 422 -14.98 -3.96 12.15
N THR A 423 -14.70 -2.90 11.38
CA THR A 423 -13.82 -2.96 10.21
C THR A 423 -12.35 -2.87 10.63
N PHE A 424 -12.06 -2.04 11.64
CA PHE A 424 -10.72 -1.87 12.17
C PHE A 424 -10.71 -1.98 13.70
N PHE A 425 -9.70 -2.67 14.21
CA PHE A 425 -9.38 -2.74 15.62
C PHE A 425 -7.92 -2.32 15.79
N ASN A 426 -7.67 -1.23 16.52
CA ASN A 426 -6.33 -0.73 16.78
C ASN A 426 -5.99 -0.79 18.25
N TYR A 427 -4.77 -1.21 18.57
CA TYR A 427 -4.21 -1.15 19.91
C TYR A 427 -2.83 -0.52 19.90
N ARG A 428 -2.68 0.55 20.68
CA ARG A 428 -1.39 1.15 21.04
C ARG A 428 -1.21 1.12 22.56
N GLY A 429 -0.07 0.66 23.03
CA GLY A 429 0.16 0.54 24.46
C GLY A 429 1.39 -0.30 24.78
N TYR A 430 1.33 -1.00 25.88
CA TYR A 430 2.41 -1.78 26.43
C TYR A 430 2.22 -3.29 26.20
N TYR A 431 3.29 -4.05 26.39
CA TYR A 431 3.32 -5.51 26.32
C TYR A 431 2.16 -6.17 27.08
N GLY A 432 1.59 -7.25 26.51
CA GLY A 432 0.45 -7.95 27.07
C GLY A 432 -0.90 -7.31 26.74
N VAL A 433 -0.94 -6.29 25.88
CA VAL A 433 -2.16 -5.65 25.34
C VAL A 433 -3.14 -5.33 26.48
N SER A 434 -2.64 -4.73 27.57
CA SER A 434 -3.41 -4.37 28.78
C SER A 434 -4.24 -5.52 29.37
N GLY A 435 -3.68 -6.72 29.34
CA GLY A 435 -4.30 -7.95 29.85
C GLY A 435 -5.17 -8.72 28.85
N PHE A 436 -5.41 -8.19 27.67
CA PHE A 436 -6.07 -8.90 26.58
C PHE A 436 -5.12 -9.94 25.96
N ASN A 437 -5.60 -11.17 25.77
CA ASN A 437 -4.77 -12.31 25.39
C ASN A 437 -5.50 -13.29 24.45
N SER A 438 -4.82 -14.36 24.05
CA SER A 438 -5.37 -15.40 23.18
C SER A 438 -6.66 -16.05 23.70
N GLY A 439 -6.85 -16.13 25.04
CA GLY A 439 -8.10 -16.61 25.65
C GLY A 439 -9.28 -15.69 25.36
N ASN A 440 -9.05 -14.37 25.39
CA ASN A 440 -10.07 -13.38 25.03
C ASN A 440 -10.45 -13.49 23.55
N ILE A 441 -9.47 -13.62 22.65
CA ILE A 441 -9.73 -13.80 21.20
C ILE A 441 -10.53 -15.09 20.95
N ASN A 442 -10.14 -16.21 21.57
CA ASN A 442 -10.83 -17.49 21.44
C ASN A 442 -12.25 -17.46 22.04
N SER A 443 -12.56 -16.54 22.93
CA SER A 443 -13.91 -16.33 23.48
C SER A 443 -14.82 -15.46 22.60
N LEU A 444 -14.29 -14.83 21.53
CA LEU A 444 -15.07 -13.95 20.66
C LEU A 444 -16.18 -14.73 19.94
N SER A 445 -17.20 -13.98 19.54
CA SER A 445 -18.39 -14.46 18.82
C SER A 445 -18.77 -13.53 17.66
N ASN A 446 -17.80 -12.80 17.11
CA ASN A 446 -18.02 -11.81 16.05
C ASN A 446 -18.37 -12.42 14.69
N GLY A 447 -18.18 -13.72 14.49
CA GLY A 447 -18.54 -14.40 13.23
C GLY A 447 -17.76 -13.80 12.04
N PHE A 448 -18.46 -13.49 10.97
CA PHE A 448 -17.89 -12.88 9.77
C PHE A 448 -17.75 -11.34 9.84
N LYS A 449 -18.05 -10.70 10.97
CA LYS A 449 -17.72 -9.29 11.20
C LYS A 449 -16.25 -9.17 11.64
N LEU A 450 -15.35 -9.37 10.70
CA LEU A 450 -13.94 -9.58 10.93
C LEU A 450 -13.14 -8.29 10.67
N PRO A 451 -12.53 -7.68 11.69
CA PRO A 451 -11.69 -6.49 11.50
C PRO A 451 -10.35 -6.83 10.86
N ILE A 452 -9.68 -5.78 10.35
CA ILE A 452 -8.23 -5.71 10.29
C ILE A 452 -7.75 -5.27 11.68
N ALA A 453 -6.91 -6.10 12.32
CA ALA A 453 -6.44 -5.85 13.68
C ALA A 453 -4.99 -5.36 13.68
N THR A 454 -4.77 -4.06 13.88
CA THR A 454 -3.44 -3.47 14.07
C THR A 454 -3.09 -3.47 15.57
N VAL A 455 -2.29 -4.43 15.99
CA VAL A 455 -1.86 -4.60 17.37
C VAL A 455 -0.37 -4.34 17.47
N ILE A 456 0.01 -3.09 17.18
CA ILE A 456 1.41 -2.69 16.99
C ILE A 456 2.03 -2.34 18.34
N THR A 457 2.42 -3.36 19.08
CA THR A 457 3.12 -3.25 20.38
C THR A 457 3.99 -4.49 20.65
N CYS A 458 4.81 -4.42 21.68
CA CYS A 458 5.79 -5.46 22.05
C CYS A 458 5.21 -6.88 22.00
N GLY A 459 5.85 -7.78 21.26
CA GLY A 459 5.62 -9.23 21.26
C GLY A 459 4.31 -9.70 20.63
N THR A 460 3.47 -8.81 20.12
CA THR A 460 2.19 -9.17 19.52
C THR A 460 2.34 -9.90 18.18
N GLY A 461 3.47 -9.69 17.51
CA GLY A 461 3.86 -10.33 16.26
C GLY A 461 5.05 -11.28 16.38
N SER A 462 5.35 -11.81 17.57
CA SER A 462 6.45 -12.78 17.78
C SER A 462 6.03 -14.18 17.34
N PHE A 463 5.95 -14.39 16.03
CA PHE A 463 5.42 -15.62 15.41
C PHE A 463 6.47 -16.72 15.23
N SER A 464 7.74 -16.45 15.48
CA SER A 464 8.78 -17.47 15.36
C SER A 464 8.87 -18.40 16.59
N SER A 465 8.20 -18.04 17.69
CA SER A 465 8.25 -18.79 18.94
C SER A 465 6.87 -18.87 19.61
N GLY A 466 6.22 -20.00 19.51
CA GLY A 466 4.86 -20.21 20.01
C GLY A 466 3.81 -19.64 19.03
N THR A 467 2.72 -19.12 19.55
CA THR A 467 1.66 -18.48 18.76
C THR A 467 1.51 -17.02 19.20
N ALA A 468 1.79 -16.10 18.35
CA ALA A 468 1.65 -14.68 18.59
C ALA A 468 0.17 -14.26 18.71
N LEU A 469 -0.08 -13.09 19.30
CA LEU A 469 -1.44 -12.56 19.40
C LEU A 469 -2.04 -12.25 18.02
N SER A 470 -1.24 -11.69 17.11
CA SER A 470 -1.61 -11.44 15.71
C SER A 470 -2.00 -12.73 14.98
N GLU A 471 -1.27 -13.83 15.21
CA GLU A 471 -1.64 -15.14 14.66
C GLU A 471 -2.95 -15.67 15.26
N THR A 472 -3.13 -15.51 16.57
CA THR A 472 -4.37 -15.93 17.25
C THR A 472 -5.58 -15.23 16.66
N PHE A 473 -5.51 -13.93 16.36
CA PHE A 473 -6.58 -13.20 15.69
C PHE A 473 -7.00 -13.83 14.36
N VAL A 474 -6.04 -14.24 13.57
CA VAL A 474 -6.29 -14.78 12.22
C VAL A 474 -6.68 -16.25 12.27
N ARG A 475 -6.09 -17.06 13.17
CA ARG A 475 -6.36 -18.52 13.31
C ARG A 475 -7.68 -18.83 14.02
N ALA A 476 -8.22 -17.89 14.84
CA ALA A 476 -9.35 -18.16 15.74
C ALA A 476 -10.63 -18.58 14.99
N GLY A 477 -11.34 -19.56 15.58
CA GLY A 477 -12.61 -20.09 15.07
C GLY A 477 -12.45 -21.36 14.23
N THR A 478 -13.42 -21.58 13.35
CA THR A 478 -13.47 -22.67 12.36
C THR A 478 -13.93 -22.10 11.01
N PRO A 479 -13.81 -22.84 9.90
CA PRO A 479 -14.30 -22.36 8.61
C PRO A 479 -15.77 -21.91 8.61
N THR A 480 -16.63 -22.56 9.40
CA THR A 480 -18.06 -22.23 9.47
C THR A 480 -18.44 -21.34 10.64
N GLN A 481 -17.56 -21.15 11.61
CA GLN A 481 -17.74 -20.29 12.79
C GLN A 481 -16.45 -19.50 13.04
N PRO A 482 -16.10 -18.58 12.15
CA PRO A 482 -14.90 -17.78 12.30
C PRO A 482 -14.99 -16.81 13.47
N LYS A 483 -13.83 -16.37 13.96
CA LYS A 483 -13.70 -15.41 15.06
C LYS A 483 -12.44 -14.57 14.86
N GLY A 484 -12.28 -13.53 15.64
CA GLY A 484 -11.06 -12.72 15.65
C GLY A 484 -11.01 -11.72 14.50
N ALA A 485 -10.01 -11.82 13.65
CA ALA A 485 -9.76 -10.89 12.55
C ALA A 485 -9.54 -11.63 11.23
N VAL A 486 -9.68 -10.92 10.10
CA VAL A 486 -9.33 -11.44 8.76
C VAL A 486 -7.83 -11.29 8.49
N ALA A 487 -7.22 -10.22 8.98
CA ALA A 487 -5.79 -9.99 8.96
C ALA A 487 -5.36 -9.24 10.25
N SER A 488 -4.09 -9.35 10.62
CA SER A 488 -3.55 -8.65 11.79
C SER A 488 -2.12 -8.19 11.54
N VAL A 489 -1.81 -6.97 12.00
CA VAL A 489 -0.43 -6.46 12.04
C VAL A 489 0.06 -6.49 13.48
N GLY A 490 1.22 -7.10 13.69
CA GLY A 490 1.84 -7.19 15.00
C GLY A 490 3.34 -6.89 14.96
N THR A 491 3.89 -6.49 16.12
CA THR A 491 5.32 -6.21 16.25
C THR A 491 6.04 -7.36 16.95
N ALA A 492 7.11 -7.84 16.34
CA ALA A 492 7.96 -8.87 16.92
C ALA A 492 8.77 -8.34 18.11
N THR A 493 9.24 -9.27 18.98
CA THR A 493 10.07 -9.03 20.16
C THR A 493 9.49 -8.09 21.23
N ILE A 494 10.17 -7.95 22.36
CA ILE A 494 9.72 -7.15 23.52
C ILE A 494 10.47 -5.84 23.67
N GLY A 495 11.55 -5.63 22.93
CA GLY A 495 12.37 -4.42 23.00
C GLY A 495 11.95 -3.35 22.00
N THR A 496 10.66 -3.02 21.93
CA THR A 496 10.15 -2.05 20.95
C THR A 496 10.11 -0.63 21.51
N HIS A 497 9.98 0.34 20.60
CA HIS A 497 9.91 1.76 20.92
C HIS A 497 8.60 2.35 20.44
N THR A 498 7.87 3.02 21.35
CA THR A 498 6.51 3.53 21.10
C THR A 498 6.46 4.48 19.91
N MET A 499 7.41 5.40 19.81
CA MET A 499 7.43 6.46 18.79
C MET A 499 7.52 5.91 17.36
N PHE A 500 8.42 4.95 17.11
CA PHE A 500 8.58 4.36 15.77
C PHE A 500 7.37 3.50 15.38
N ASN A 501 6.82 2.77 16.35
CA ASN A 501 5.58 2.03 16.15
C ASN A 501 4.37 2.96 15.89
N ASN A 502 4.30 4.13 16.56
CA ASN A 502 3.27 5.13 16.26
C ASN A 502 3.37 5.63 14.81
N ALA A 503 4.59 5.84 14.29
CA ALA A 503 4.78 6.26 12.91
C ALA A 503 4.27 5.22 11.90
N VAL A 504 4.50 3.93 12.16
CA VAL A 504 3.98 2.84 11.31
C VAL A 504 2.46 2.76 11.38
N ASP A 505 1.89 2.83 12.60
CA ASP A 505 0.45 2.75 12.85
C ASP A 505 -0.31 3.91 12.19
N MET A 506 0.12 5.15 12.43
CA MET A 506 -0.45 6.33 11.78
C MET A 506 -0.35 6.25 10.25
N GLY A 507 0.81 5.83 9.73
CA GLY A 507 1.03 5.70 8.29
C GLY A 507 0.17 4.61 7.66
N PHE A 508 -0.15 3.52 8.38
CA PHE A 508 -1.08 2.49 7.93
C PHE A 508 -2.47 3.09 7.69
N TYR A 509 -3.04 3.77 8.70
CA TYR A 509 -4.38 4.34 8.59
C TYR A 509 -4.45 5.52 7.62
N TYR A 510 -3.40 6.35 7.57
CA TYR A 510 -3.29 7.41 6.57
C TYR A 510 -3.29 6.82 5.15
N GLY A 511 -2.52 5.74 4.95
CA GLY A 511 -2.52 4.98 3.70
C GLY A 511 -3.91 4.51 3.31
N VAL A 512 -4.67 3.92 4.24
CA VAL A 512 -6.02 3.41 3.96
C VAL A 512 -7.01 4.52 3.60
N PHE A 513 -7.06 5.59 4.40
CA PHE A 513 -8.14 6.57 4.31
C PHE A 513 -7.80 7.76 3.39
N VAL A 514 -6.55 8.22 3.37
CA VAL A 514 -6.13 9.37 2.57
C VAL A 514 -5.54 8.93 1.23
N ASP A 515 -4.53 8.05 1.27
CA ASP A 515 -3.80 7.62 0.06
C ASP A 515 -4.50 6.47 -0.69
N LYS A 516 -5.67 6.00 -0.19
CA LYS A 516 -6.55 5.03 -0.84
C LYS A 516 -5.91 3.65 -1.09
N MET A 517 -4.98 3.24 -0.23
CA MET A 517 -4.45 1.87 -0.26
C MET A 517 -5.59 0.87 -0.12
N GLU A 518 -5.75 -0.04 -1.08
CA GLU A 518 -6.87 -0.96 -1.11
C GLU A 518 -6.59 -2.26 -0.38
N THR A 519 -5.31 -2.68 -0.33
CA THR A 519 -4.93 -3.97 0.26
C THR A 519 -4.16 -3.82 1.57
N ALA A 520 -4.28 -4.82 2.43
CA ALA A 520 -3.59 -4.86 3.74
C ALA A 520 -2.06 -4.79 3.59
N GLY A 521 -1.51 -5.42 2.53
CA GLY A 521 -0.08 -5.36 2.22
C GLY A 521 0.38 -3.95 1.83
N ALA A 522 -0.37 -3.25 0.98
CA ALA A 522 -0.07 -1.88 0.57
C ALA A 522 -0.18 -0.90 1.74
N ALA A 523 -1.20 -1.04 2.59
CA ALA A 523 -1.38 -0.21 3.78
C ALA A 523 -0.21 -0.36 4.77
N LEU A 524 0.26 -1.59 5.02
CA LEU A 524 1.43 -1.80 5.88
C LEU A 524 2.72 -1.27 5.24
N ALA A 525 2.91 -1.45 3.93
CA ALA A 525 4.05 -0.87 3.21
C ALA A 525 4.04 0.66 3.34
N ARG A 526 2.88 1.31 3.17
CA ARG A 526 2.72 2.75 3.37
C ARG A 526 3.06 3.18 4.81
N GLY A 527 2.66 2.40 5.81
CA GLY A 527 3.01 2.63 7.21
C GLY A 527 4.53 2.61 7.45
N LYS A 528 5.23 1.63 6.88
CA LYS A 528 6.69 1.50 6.95
C LYS A 528 7.41 2.64 6.22
N LEU A 529 6.90 3.06 5.07
CA LEU A 529 7.44 4.21 4.33
C LEU A 529 7.20 5.52 5.07
N ASN A 530 6.08 5.65 5.81
CA ASN A 530 5.87 6.80 6.69
C ASN A 530 6.96 6.89 7.78
N LEU A 531 7.32 5.75 8.37
CA LEU A 531 8.44 5.70 9.32
C LEU A 531 9.75 6.17 8.67
N TYR A 532 10.05 5.72 7.44
CA TYR A 532 11.27 6.11 6.72
C TYR A 532 11.31 7.61 6.38
N LEU A 533 10.19 8.19 5.98
CA LEU A 533 10.10 9.62 5.66
C LEU A 533 10.21 10.50 6.91
N ASN A 534 9.70 10.02 8.06
CA ASN A 534 9.80 10.74 9.33
C ASN A 534 11.19 10.66 9.97
N TYR A 535 11.96 9.59 9.69
CA TYR A 535 13.31 9.40 10.21
C TYR A 535 14.28 9.06 9.07
N PRO A 536 14.53 10.01 8.15
CA PRO A 536 15.21 9.74 6.87
C PRO A 536 16.65 9.29 7.01
N ASP A 537 17.32 9.60 8.12
CA ASP A 537 18.72 9.20 8.40
C ASP A 537 18.82 7.87 9.12
N ASN A 538 17.69 7.19 9.34
CA ASN A 538 17.64 5.89 10.02
C ASN A 538 18.43 5.89 11.35
N PRO A 539 18.10 6.78 12.30
CA PRO A 539 18.88 6.95 13.51
C PRO A 539 18.97 5.63 14.28
N ASN A 540 20.20 5.24 14.71
CA ASN A 540 20.47 3.99 15.41
C ASN A 540 19.90 2.73 14.72
N ASN A 541 19.71 2.75 13.41
CA ASN A 541 19.10 1.69 12.61
C ASN A 541 17.61 1.42 12.96
N TYR A 542 16.92 2.34 13.61
CA TYR A 542 15.55 2.12 14.07
C TYR A 542 14.54 1.98 12.92
N VAL A 543 14.73 2.70 11.82
CA VAL A 543 13.83 2.57 10.65
C VAL A 543 13.89 1.15 10.09
N THR A 544 15.09 0.61 9.87
CA THR A 544 15.29 -0.77 9.40
C THR A 544 14.68 -1.77 10.38
N ILE A 545 14.98 -1.62 11.67
CA ILE A 545 14.51 -2.51 12.75
C ILE A 545 12.98 -2.54 12.82
N PHE A 546 12.32 -1.38 12.91
CA PHE A 546 10.86 -1.33 13.07
C PHE A 546 10.11 -1.62 11.77
N THR A 547 10.72 -1.39 10.62
CA THR A 547 10.22 -1.87 9.33
C THR A 547 10.26 -3.40 9.28
N HIS A 548 11.32 -4.01 9.79
CA HIS A 548 11.48 -5.47 9.85
C HIS A 548 10.48 -6.11 10.85
N TRP A 549 10.35 -5.55 12.05
CA TRP A 549 9.58 -6.16 13.14
C TRP A 549 8.06 -6.02 13.03
N ASN A 550 7.55 -5.10 12.22
CA ASN A 550 6.12 -4.96 11.98
C ASN A 550 5.69 -5.85 10.81
N ASN A 551 4.87 -6.87 11.10
CA ASN A 551 4.54 -7.94 10.17
C ASN A 551 3.03 -8.10 9.97
N LEU A 552 2.63 -8.37 8.72
CA LEU A 552 1.27 -8.72 8.35
C LEU A 552 1.06 -10.23 8.46
N ILE A 553 0.18 -10.64 9.36
CA ILE A 553 -0.36 -11.99 9.41
C ILE A 553 -1.71 -11.96 8.67
N GLY A 554 -1.73 -12.54 7.47
CA GLY A 554 -2.84 -12.52 6.53
C GLY A 554 -2.36 -12.52 5.08
N ASP A 555 -3.31 -12.56 4.15
CA ASP A 555 -3.04 -12.45 2.71
C ASP A 555 -2.65 -10.99 2.39
N PRO A 556 -1.49 -10.72 1.77
CA PRO A 556 -1.09 -9.35 1.45
C PRO A 556 -1.98 -8.68 0.40
N ALA A 557 -2.65 -9.43 -0.44
CA ALA A 557 -3.60 -8.95 -1.44
C ALA A 557 -5.04 -8.82 -0.89
N LEU A 558 -5.25 -9.03 0.42
CA LEU A 558 -6.57 -8.86 1.05
C LEU A 558 -7.08 -7.44 0.85
N GLN A 559 -8.20 -7.29 0.14
CA GLN A 559 -8.89 -6.01 -0.03
C GLN A 559 -9.66 -5.61 1.24
N MET A 560 -9.56 -4.36 1.63
CA MET A 560 -10.13 -3.84 2.87
C MET A 560 -11.41 -3.06 2.61
N TRP A 561 -12.44 -3.34 3.41
CA TRP A 561 -13.64 -2.52 3.43
C TRP A 561 -13.40 -1.23 4.22
N THR A 562 -13.75 -0.10 3.61
CA THR A 562 -13.65 1.25 4.23
C THR A 562 -14.96 2.01 4.17
N ASP A 563 -15.99 1.39 3.63
CA ASP A 563 -17.35 1.90 3.53
C ASP A 563 -18.33 0.72 3.46
N VAL A 564 -19.61 1.00 3.56
CA VAL A 564 -20.67 -0.01 3.36
C VAL A 564 -20.60 -0.53 1.93
N PRO A 565 -20.41 -1.85 1.72
CA PRO A 565 -20.30 -2.39 0.38
C PRO A 565 -21.57 -2.17 -0.45
N GLN A 566 -21.39 -1.61 -1.63
CA GLN A 566 -22.46 -1.41 -2.61
C GLN A 566 -22.58 -2.63 -3.53
N SER A 567 -23.64 -2.70 -4.32
CA SER A 567 -23.85 -3.74 -5.32
C SER A 567 -23.75 -3.16 -6.73
N PHE A 568 -23.17 -3.96 -7.64
CA PHE A 568 -23.17 -3.65 -9.07
C PHE A 568 -24.48 -4.10 -9.75
N THR A 569 -24.85 -3.38 -10.82
CA THR A 569 -25.62 -3.90 -11.94
C THR A 569 -24.65 -4.12 -13.09
N VAL A 570 -24.47 -5.37 -13.53
CA VAL A 570 -23.54 -5.72 -14.60
C VAL A 570 -24.33 -6.26 -15.79
N ASN A 571 -24.21 -5.58 -16.92
CA ASN A 571 -24.86 -5.93 -18.17
C ASN A 571 -23.83 -6.56 -19.11
N HIS A 572 -24.08 -7.76 -19.55
CA HIS A 572 -23.30 -8.49 -20.55
C HIS A 572 -24.16 -9.53 -21.26
N GLU A 573 -23.72 -10.06 -22.37
CA GLU A 573 -24.41 -11.15 -23.05
C GLU A 573 -24.34 -12.45 -22.21
N ASN A 574 -25.48 -13.13 -22.07
CA ASN A 574 -25.54 -14.44 -21.36
C ASN A 574 -24.93 -15.57 -22.16
N SER A 575 -24.83 -15.41 -23.48
CA SER A 575 -24.17 -16.38 -24.38
C SER A 575 -23.64 -15.68 -25.62
N ILE A 576 -22.46 -16.12 -26.04
CA ILE A 576 -21.80 -15.70 -27.27
C ILE A 576 -21.51 -16.94 -28.11
N SER A 577 -21.31 -16.74 -29.42
CA SER A 577 -20.92 -17.84 -30.31
C SER A 577 -19.43 -18.16 -30.23
N SER A 578 -19.04 -19.41 -30.39
CA SER A 578 -17.62 -19.76 -30.56
C SER A 578 -17.06 -19.01 -31.79
N GLY A 579 -15.86 -18.44 -31.64
CA GLY A 579 -15.27 -17.55 -32.64
C GLY A 579 -15.69 -16.07 -32.51
N THR A 580 -16.53 -15.72 -31.55
CA THR A 580 -16.70 -14.30 -31.15
C THR A 580 -15.38 -13.79 -30.58
N ASN A 581 -14.93 -12.61 -31.02
CA ASN A 581 -13.63 -12.08 -30.62
C ASN A 581 -13.72 -11.24 -29.35
N TYR A 582 -14.83 -10.53 -29.13
CA TYR A 582 -14.97 -9.55 -28.06
C TYR A 582 -16.34 -9.69 -27.36
N ILE A 583 -16.36 -9.31 -26.09
CA ILE A 583 -17.58 -9.13 -25.31
C ILE A 583 -17.56 -7.75 -24.65
N ASP A 584 -18.68 -7.05 -24.75
CA ASP A 584 -18.87 -5.78 -24.05
C ASP A 584 -19.48 -6.03 -22.68
N VAL A 585 -18.94 -5.35 -21.66
CA VAL A 585 -19.44 -5.36 -20.30
C VAL A 585 -19.72 -3.93 -19.85
N GLU A 586 -20.93 -3.69 -19.34
CA GLU A 586 -21.31 -2.42 -18.76
C GLU A 586 -21.54 -2.60 -17.26
N VAL A 587 -20.93 -1.76 -16.46
CA VAL A 587 -20.98 -1.79 -14.99
C VAL A 587 -21.62 -0.51 -14.48
N LEU A 588 -22.71 -0.66 -13.75
CA LEU A 588 -23.48 0.43 -13.17
C LEU A 588 -23.58 0.22 -11.65
N ASP A 589 -23.73 1.31 -10.91
CA ASP A 589 -24.03 1.27 -9.48
C ASP A 589 -25.53 1.04 -9.19
N TYR A 590 -25.92 1.11 -7.92
CA TYR A 590 -27.33 0.97 -7.50
C TYR A 590 -28.24 2.05 -8.09
N PHE A 591 -27.70 3.22 -8.41
CA PHE A 591 -28.47 4.35 -8.99
C PHE A 591 -28.51 4.30 -10.52
N ASN A 592 -27.95 3.29 -11.16
CA ASN A 592 -27.70 3.15 -12.59
C ASN A 592 -26.72 4.21 -13.16
N GLU A 593 -25.83 4.73 -12.31
CA GLU A 593 -24.73 5.58 -12.77
C GLU A 593 -23.53 4.71 -13.20
N PRO A 594 -22.78 5.13 -14.23
CA PRO A 594 -21.60 4.38 -14.68
C PRO A 594 -20.54 4.25 -13.59
N VAL A 595 -19.96 3.06 -13.46
CA VAL A 595 -18.84 2.81 -12.55
C VAL A 595 -17.53 2.79 -13.34
N GLU A 596 -16.81 3.90 -13.32
CA GLU A 596 -15.46 4.00 -13.89
C GLU A 596 -14.45 3.22 -13.05
N GLY A 597 -13.44 2.60 -13.70
CA GLY A 597 -12.33 1.90 -13.05
C GLY A 597 -12.77 0.65 -12.27
N ALA A 598 -13.89 0.02 -12.63
CA ALA A 598 -14.20 -1.32 -12.15
C ALA A 598 -13.35 -2.34 -12.92
N PHE A 599 -12.66 -3.22 -12.19
CA PHE A 599 -11.81 -4.25 -12.78
C PHE A 599 -12.65 -5.47 -13.17
N VAL A 600 -12.70 -5.74 -14.46
CA VAL A 600 -13.51 -6.82 -15.05
C VAL A 600 -12.59 -7.93 -15.52
N THR A 601 -12.87 -9.17 -15.09
CA THR A 601 -12.09 -10.35 -15.46
C THR A 601 -12.98 -11.40 -16.09
N ILE A 602 -12.52 -11.98 -17.20
CA ILE A 602 -13.09 -13.18 -17.82
C ILE A 602 -12.12 -14.33 -17.67
N LEU A 603 -12.63 -15.45 -17.15
CA LEU A 603 -11.85 -16.68 -16.96
C LEU A 603 -12.59 -17.89 -17.53
N LYS A 604 -11.94 -18.65 -18.42
CA LYS A 604 -12.45 -19.90 -18.95
C LYS A 604 -11.42 -21.02 -18.90
N GLY A 605 -11.78 -22.09 -18.24
CA GLY A 605 -10.93 -23.31 -18.15
C GLY A 605 -9.57 -23.03 -17.51
N ASN A 606 -8.53 -23.72 -18.01
CA ASN A 606 -7.15 -23.47 -17.60
C ASN A 606 -6.56 -22.41 -18.54
N ASP A 607 -6.95 -21.13 -18.34
CA ASP A 607 -6.50 -19.99 -19.10
C ASP A 607 -6.74 -20.05 -20.64
N VAL A 608 -7.78 -20.81 -21.03
CA VAL A 608 -8.25 -20.76 -22.41
C VAL A 608 -8.71 -19.35 -22.78
N ILE A 609 -9.29 -18.64 -21.81
CA ILE A 609 -9.49 -17.21 -21.78
C ILE A 609 -9.11 -16.75 -20.39
N PHE A 610 -8.18 -15.79 -20.30
CA PHE A 610 -7.85 -15.08 -19.07
C PHE A 610 -7.56 -13.62 -19.44
N GLU A 611 -8.63 -12.83 -19.51
CA GLU A 611 -8.58 -11.43 -19.89
C GLU A 611 -9.18 -10.56 -18.82
N SER A 612 -8.58 -9.39 -18.63
CA SER A 612 -9.04 -8.42 -17.64
C SER A 612 -8.67 -7.01 -18.06
N ASP A 613 -9.56 -6.08 -17.75
CA ASP A 613 -9.33 -4.64 -17.97
C ASP A 613 -10.30 -3.81 -17.12
N TYR A 614 -10.13 -2.48 -17.12
CA TYR A 614 -10.89 -1.53 -16.33
C TYR A 614 -11.99 -0.87 -17.16
N THR A 615 -13.14 -0.63 -16.53
CA THR A 615 -14.21 0.16 -17.15
C THR A 615 -13.80 1.62 -17.30
N ASN A 616 -14.18 2.22 -18.41
CA ASN A 616 -13.98 3.63 -18.71
C ASN A 616 -14.97 4.54 -17.97
N ILE A 617 -14.93 5.86 -18.21
CA ILE A 617 -15.83 6.87 -17.63
C ILE A 617 -17.33 6.63 -17.89
N TYR A 618 -17.67 5.77 -18.87
CA TYR A 618 -19.05 5.36 -19.18
C TYR A 618 -19.41 4.01 -18.51
N GLY A 619 -18.56 3.49 -17.64
CA GLY A 619 -18.76 2.20 -17.00
C GLY A 619 -18.61 1.00 -17.95
N ARG A 620 -17.92 1.15 -19.06
CA ARG A 620 -17.83 0.12 -20.13
C ARG A 620 -16.40 -0.36 -20.35
N VAL A 621 -16.30 -1.65 -20.67
CA VAL A 621 -15.07 -2.31 -21.09
C VAL A 621 -15.40 -3.35 -22.17
N THR A 622 -14.49 -3.50 -23.12
CA THR A 622 -14.55 -4.54 -24.16
C THR A 622 -13.39 -5.49 -23.96
N LEU A 623 -13.66 -6.77 -23.71
CA LEU A 623 -12.64 -7.79 -23.45
C LEU A 623 -12.54 -8.77 -24.58
N SER A 624 -11.33 -9.21 -24.90
CA SER A 624 -11.08 -10.29 -25.86
C SER A 624 -11.56 -11.63 -25.29
N VAL A 625 -12.28 -12.40 -26.10
CA VAL A 625 -12.85 -13.70 -25.71
C VAL A 625 -12.62 -14.77 -26.75
N THR A 626 -11.63 -14.61 -27.60
CA THR A 626 -11.37 -15.51 -28.72
C THR A 626 -11.23 -16.94 -28.20
N SER A 627 -12.24 -17.75 -28.45
CA SER A 627 -12.30 -19.14 -28.05
C SER A 627 -12.86 -20.03 -29.14
N ALA A 628 -12.04 -20.99 -29.55
CA ALA A 628 -12.46 -22.03 -30.49
C ALA A 628 -13.28 -23.14 -29.83
N SER A 629 -13.52 -23.11 -28.52
CA SER A 629 -14.23 -24.17 -27.79
C SER A 629 -15.44 -23.62 -27.04
N SER A 630 -16.55 -24.34 -27.13
CA SER A 630 -17.77 -24.08 -26.34
C SER A 630 -17.57 -24.36 -24.84
N GLY A 631 -18.48 -23.84 -24.03
CA GLY A 631 -18.50 -24.05 -22.57
C GLY A 631 -18.65 -22.73 -21.77
N GLY A 632 -18.76 -22.86 -20.45
CA GLY A 632 -18.95 -21.74 -19.55
C GLY A 632 -17.67 -20.93 -19.32
N ALA A 633 -17.83 -19.63 -19.21
CA ALA A 633 -16.81 -18.67 -18.76
C ALA A 633 -17.31 -17.89 -17.54
N TYR A 634 -16.44 -17.65 -16.57
CA TYR A 634 -16.72 -16.79 -15.42
C TYR A 634 -16.49 -15.32 -15.82
N LEU A 635 -17.30 -14.44 -15.25
CA LEU A 635 -17.13 -13.00 -15.34
C LEU A 635 -17.17 -12.44 -13.92
N THR A 636 -16.09 -11.79 -13.50
CA THR A 636 -15.96 -11.20 -12.17
C THR A 636 -15.74 -9.70 -12.32
N VAL A 637 -16.42 -8.88 -11.51
CA VAL A 637 -16.21 -7.44 -11.46
C VAL A 637 -15.86 -7.04 -10.04
N LEU A 638 -14.77 -6.30 -9.90
CA LEU A 638 -14.24 -5.80 -8.64
C LEU A 638 -14.16 -4.28 -8.63
N LYS A 639 -14.45 -3.68 -7.50
CA LYS A 639 -14.09 -2.30 -7.18
C LYS A 639 -14.11 -2.12 -5.66
N ARG A 640 -13.26 -1.24 -5.15
CA ARG A 640 -13.22 -0.91 -3.73
C ARG A 640 -14.62 -0.53 -3.22
N ASN A 641 -15.02 -1.09 -2.08
CA ASN A 641 -16.33 -0.90 -1.45
C ASN A 641 -17.54 -1.34 -2.28
N PHE A 642 -17.32 -2.26 -3.24
CA PHE A 642 -18.40 -2.96 -3.91
C PHE A 642 -18.32 -4.47 -3.66
N VAL A 643 -19.48 -5.08 -3.42
CA VAL A 643 -19.56 -6.55 -3.38
C VAL A 643 -19.19 -7.10 -4.75
N PRO A 644 -18.20 -7.99 -4.87
CA PRO A 644 -17.79 -8.53 -6.16
C PRO A 644 -18.97 -9.15 -6.92
N TYR A 645 -19.13 -8.74 -8.17
CA TYR A 645 -20.03 -9.46 -9.06
C TYR A 645 -19.39 -10.75 -9.52
N GLN A 646 -20.13 -11.85 -9.45
CA GLN A 646 -19.69 -13.18 -9.85
C GLN A 646 -20.71 -13.78 -10.82
N GLY A 647 -20.54 -13.48 -12.09
CA GLY A 647 -21.39 -13.94 -13.18
C GLY A 647 -20.77 -15.05 -14.01
N GLN A 648 -21.55 -15.54 -14.96
CA GLN A 648 -21.11 -16.50 -15.97
C GLN A 648 -21.83 -16.26 -17.27
N PHE A 649 -21.18 -16.53 -18.39
CA PHE A 649 -21.82 -16.63 -19.70
C PHE A 649 -21.41 -17.93 -20.41
N GLN A 650 -22.12 -18.29 -21.48
CA GLN A 650 -21.85 -19.51 -22.23
C GLN A 650 -21.26 -19.18 -23.59
N ILE A 651 -20.21 -19.88 -23.99
CA ILE A 651 -19.74 -19.92 -25.37
C ILE A 651 -20.40 -21.14 -26.02
N ILE A 652 -21.19 -20.91 -27.06
CA ILE A 652 -22.00 -21.94 -27.70
C ILE A 652 -21.57 -22.15 -29.15
N ASP A 653 -21.48 -23.39 -29.58
CA ASP A 653 -21.27 -23.71 -30.99
C ASP A 653 -22.56 -23.44 -31.78
N GLN A 654 -22.42 -22.73 -32.89
CA GLN A 654 -23.51 -22.50 -33.84
C GLN A 654 -23.20 -23.18 -35.18
N SER A 655 -24.25 -23.57 -35.90
CA SER A 655 -24.07 -24.18 -37.21
C SER A 655 -23.54 -23.21 -38.25
N VAL A 656 -23.92 -21.93 -38.15
CA VAL A 656 -23.37 -20.81 -38.94
C VAL A 656 -22.98 -19.70 -37.99
N ASN A 657 -21.71 -19.30 -38.01
CA ASN A 657 -21.18 -18.22 -37.17
C ASN A 657 -20.07 -17.47 -37.90
N VAL A 658 -20.38 -16.37 -38.52
CA VAL A 658 -19.45 -15.53 -39.27
C VAL A 658 -19.00 -14.35 -38.43
N ASN A 659 -17.72 -14.30 -38.15
CA ASN A 659 -17.08 -13.23 -37.38
C ASN A 659 -15.79 -12.75 -38.04
N SER A 660 -15.29 -11.60 -37.58
CA SER A 660 -13.95 -11.11 -37.96
C SER A 660 -12.87 -12.08 -37.43
N VAL A 661 -11.75 -12.12 -38.11
CA VAL A 661 -10.56 -12.88 -37.67
C VAL A 661 -9.72 -11.96 -36.81
N GLU A 662 -9.57 -12.30 -35.55
CA GLU A 662 -8.80 -11.51 -34.59
C GLU A 662 -7.35 -11.32 -35.06
N GLY A 663 -6.84 -10.06 -34.92
CA GLY A 663 -5.46 -9.71 -35.27
C GLY A 663 -5.13 -9.79 -36.78
N ALA A 664 -6.11 -10.12 -37.62
CA ALA A 664 -5.88 -10.28 -39.07
C ALA A 664 -6.34 -9.08 -39.93
N TYR A 665 -6.80 -8.00 -39.31
CA TYR A 665 -7.10 -6.76 -40.03
C TYR A 665 -5.82 -6.11 -40.53
N SER A 666 -5.90 -5.38 -41.63
CA SER A 666 -4.81 -4.55 -42.14
C SER A 666 -5.29 -3.12 -42.37
N ILE A 667 -4.45 -2.21 -41.97
CA ILE A 667 -4.64 -0.77 -42.14
C ILE A 667 -3.74 -0.34 -43.26
N ASP A 668 -4.30 0.39 -44.22
CA ASP A 668 -3.58 1.05 -45.29
C ASP A 668 -3.86 2.55 -45.11
N ASP A 669 -2.84 3.26 -44.71
CA ASP A 669 -2.82 4.69 -44.41
C ASP A 669 -1.82 5.45 -45.28
N ASP A 670 -1.43 4.83 -46.43
CA ASP A 670 -0.50 5.43 -47.39
C ASP A 670 -1.15 6.61 -48.18
N MET A 671 -0.43 7.19 -49.10
CA MET A 671 -0.92 8.28 -49.95
C MET A 671 -1.44 7.81 -51.33
N ASN A 672 -1.71 6.51 -51.49
CA ASN A 672 -2.24 5.92 -52.72
C ASN A 672 -3.68 5.41 -52.51
N GLY A 673 -4.45 5.30 -53.59
CA GLY A 673 -5.84 4.80 -53.49
C GLY A 673 -6.76 5.79 -52.80
N SER A 674 -7.56 5.29 -51.86
CA SER A 674 -8.50 6.09 -51.06
C SER A 674 -7.92 6.51 -49.70
N SER A 675 -6.75 5.98 -49.31
CA SER A 675 -6.06 6.33 -48.08
C SER A 675 -5.26 7.63 -48.18
N SER A 676 -5.02 8.27 -47.05
CA SER A 676 -4.21 9.48 -46.89
C SER A 676 -3.73 9.62 -45.45
N GLY A 677 -2.51 9.17 -45.20
CA GLY A 677 -1.89 9.17 -43.86
C GLY A 677 -0.38 9.20 -43.94
N ASN A 678 0.29 8.60 -42.97
CA ASN A 678 1.74 8.65 -42.81
C ASN A 678 2.44 7.30 -43.07
N ASP A 679 1.71 6.28 -43.55
CA ASP A 679 2.19 4.93 -43.90
C ASP A 679 2.87 4.22 -42.71
N ASN A 680 2.31 4.39 -41.48
CA ASN A 680 2.81 3.74 -40.26
C ASN A 680 1.99 2.50 -39.86
N GLY A 681 0.86 2.25 -40.53
CA GLY A 681 -0.04 1.11 -40.26
C GLY A 681 -0.87 1.27 -38.97
N LEU A 682 -0.95 2.48 -38.43
CA LEU A 682 -1.74 2.83 -37.25
C LEU A 682 -2.92 3.73 -37.61
N ILE A 683 -3.89 3.86 -36.72
CA ILE A 683 -5.04 4.77 -36.92
C ILE A 683 -4.72 6.07 -36.16
N ASP A 684 -4.34 7.09 -36.91
CA ASP A 684 -4.00 8.39 -36.35
C ASP A 684 -5.09 9.46 -36.60
N GLY A 685 -5.14 10.45 -35.72
CA GLY A 685 -6.12 11.53 -35.85
C GLY A 685 -5.93 12.41 -37.08
N GLY A 686 -6.94 12.50 -37.97
CA GLY A 686 -6.90 13.31 -39.18
C GLY A 686 -6.54 12.58 -40.45
N GLU A 687 -6.30 11.28 -40.37
CA GLU A 687 -6.02 10.42 -41.54
C GLU A 687 -7.27 9.86 -42.19
N THR A 688 -7.13 9.41 -43.42
CA THR A 688 -8.09 8.57 -44.11
C THR A 688 -7.43 7.22 -44.35
N ILE A 689 -8.03 6.16 -43.82
CA ILE A 689 -7.48 4.80 -43.89
C ILE A 689 -8.36 3.89 -44.73
N GLU A 690 -7.75 2.91 -45.37
CA GLU A 690 -8.44 1.74 -45.92
C GLU A 690 -8.28 0.57 -44.94
N LEU A 691 -9.40 0.09 -44.34
CA LEU A 691 -9.40 -0.98 -43.36
C LEU A 691 -9.90 -2.28 -44.01
N THR A 692 -9.03 -3.28 -44.10
CA THR A 692 -9.41 -4.63 -44.50
C THR A 692 -9.62 -5.52 -43.31
N ILE A 693 -10.83 -6.07 -43.16
CA ILE A 693 -11.19 -6.97 -42.07
C ILE A 693 -11.54 -8.35 -42.65
N PRO A 694 -10.68 -9.37 -42.48
CA PRO A 694 -11.02 -10.74 -42.85
C PRO A 694 -12.17 -11.26 -42.01
N ILE A 695 -13.09 -11.97 -42.64
CA ILE A 695 -14.18 -12.68 -41.96
C ILE A 695 -14.03 -14.18 -42.18
N TYR A 696 -14.39 -14.94 -41.18
CA TYR A 696 -14.35 -16.39 -41.21
C TYR A 696 -15.65 -16.98 -40.63
N ASN A 697 -16.11 -18.09 -41.20
CA ASN A 697 -17.22 -18.85 -40.67
C ASN A 697 -16.72 -19.91 -39.71
N TYR A 698 -16.89 -19.69 -38.43
CA TYR A 698 -16.52 -20.60 -37.33
C TYR A 698 -17.56 -21.71 -37.12
N GLY A 699 -18.69 -21.67 -37.83
CA GLY A 699 -19.74 -22.68 -37.80
C GLY A 699 -19.39 -23.93 -38.59
N THR A 700 -20.23 -24.97 -38.47
CA THR A 700 -20.07 -26.24 -39.16
C THR A 700 -20.76 -26.29 -40.52
N ASP A 701 -21.69 -25.39 -40.75
CA ASP A 701 -22.50 -25.32 -42.00
C ASP A 701 -22.06 -24.12 -42.85
N ASP A 702 -22.30 -24.17 -44.15
CA ASP A 702 -21.96 -23.06 -45.03
C ASP A 702 -22.80 -21.82 -44.72
N ALA A 703 -22.13 -20.66 -44.74
CA ALA A 703 -22.76 -19.36 -44.53
C ALA A 703 -23.13 -18.73 -45.90
N GLU A 704 -24.42 -18.56 -46.12
CA GLU A 704 -24.93 -17.92 -47.38
C GLU A 704 -25.44 -16.50 -47.09
N GLY A 705 -25.26 -15.61 -48.04
CA GLY A 705 -25.79 -14.24 -47.99
C GLY A 705 -25.14 -13.36 -46.93
N VAL A 706 -23.86 -13.60 -46.64
CA VAL A 706 -23.07 -12.84 -45.65
C VAL A 706 -22.95 -11.38 -46.10
N TYR A 707 -23.27 -10.45 -45.19
CA TYR A 707 -22.99 -9.04 -45.38
C TYR A 707 -22.44 -8.43 -44.07
N CYS A 708 -21.54 -7.49 -44.24
CA CYS A 708 -21.01 -6.72 -43.11
C CYS A 708 -21.66 -5.35 -43.04
N LYS A 709 -21.88 -4.87 -41.85
CA LYS A 709 -22.37 -3.51 -41.60
C LYS A 709 -21.44 -2.86 -40.58
N LEU A 710 -20.85 -1.74 -41.00
CA LEU A 710 -20.09 -0.91 -40.08
C LEU A 710 -21.06 0.01 -39.31
N LEU A 711 -20.99 -0.01 -38.00
CA LEU A 711 -21.81 0.84 -37.12
C LEU A 711 -20.86 1.81 -36.42
N GLY A 712 -21.02 3.10 -36.67
CA GLY A 712 -20.26 4.15 -36.00
C GLY A 712 -20.74 4.36 -34.55
N GLY A 713 -19.78 4.44 -33.62
CA GLY A 713 -20.04 4.59 -32.19
C GLY A 713 -19.68 5.95 -31.61
N ASP A 714 -18.74 6.70 -32.18
CA ASP A 714 -18.35 8.02 -31.69
C ASP A 714 -18.36 9.08 -32.79
N GLY A 715 -18.42 10.35 -32.42
CA GLY A 715 -18.47 11.48 -33.32
C GLY A 715 -17.14 11.85 -33.99
N PHE A 716 -16.07 11.06 -33.78
CA PHE A 716 -14.73 11.35 -34.25
C PHE A 716 -14.37 10.58 -35.51
N ILE A 717 -15.13 9.54 -35.87
CA ILE A 717 -14.89 8.71 -37.05
C ILE A 717 -15.99 8.95 -38.10
N ASN A 718 -15.58 9.27 -39.29
CA ASN A 718 -16.44 9.37 -40.45
C ASN A 718 -16.20 8.19 -41.41
N TYR A 719 -17.27 7.51 -41.78
CA TYR A 719 -17.20 6.37 -42.71
C TYR A 719 -17.60 6.79 -44.11
N SER A 720 -16.81 6.39 -45.11
CA SER A 720 -17.22 6.33 -46.49
C SER A 720 -17.21 4.87 -46.94
N ILE A 721 -18.28 4.40 -47.53
CA ILE A 721 -18.35 3.07 -48.12
C ILE A 721 -18.30 3.27 -49.62
N ASP A 722 -17.28 2.74 -50.30
CA ASP A 722 -17.17 2.69 -51.74
C ASP A 722 -17.93 1.51 -52.34
#